data_b4ff01a0ac323cc3edddf909719c1ccb
#
_entry.id   b4ff01a0ac323cc3edddf909719c1ccb
#
_cell.length_a   1.000
_cell.length_b   1.000
_cell.length_c   1.000
_cell.angle_alpha   90.00
_cell.angle_beta   90.00
_cell.angle_gamma   90.00
#
_symmetry.space_group_name_H-M   'P 1'
#
loop_
_entity.id
_entity.type
_entity.pdbx_description
1 polymer ?
#
loop_
_entity_poly.entity_id
_entity_poly.type
_entity_poly.pdbx_seq_one_letter_code
_entity_poly.pdbx_strand_id
1 'polypeptide(L)'
;MILSFHIEYRTSWGEEVRVLGSILELGNNQPGKAIPLQTVDGIHWTLDADIQAPENGIVQYSYHIYRDGKDTRTEWNSLPRTLYVSADKKKVYRLQDCWKNLPEQQYFYTSAFTESLLAHPERNAAPKSHKKGLLIKAYAPCIDNDHCLGICGNQKVLGDWDADKAVLMSDANFPEWQVEVDASKISFPLEYKFILYNKKERRAVAWENNPNRYMADPQIGVNETLVIGDRYVYFALPDWKGAGVAVPIFSLRSEKSFGVGDFGDLKQMIDWAVLTRQKAVQILPINDTTMTHTWTDSYPYNSISIYAFHPMYADLKQMGTLKDKKAMAEFNKRQKELNALPTVDYEAVNQTKWEFFRLIYKQEGEQVLASDAFRKFFENNKEWLQPYAVFSYLRDAYKTPNFREWPKFTEYKAEEIEKLCQPESADYPHIAIYFFIQFHLHLQLLAATEHARANGVVLKGDIPIGISRNSVEAWTEPYYFNLNGQAGAPPDDFSVNGQNWGFPTYNWDVMEKDGYSWWMKRFRKMSEYFDAYRIDHILGFFRIWEIPMHAVHGLLGQFVPALPMTREEIEGYGMAFREDFFTKPYIHEYFLGQMFGPHTDYVKQTFIEPTETWEIYRMRPEFDTQRKVEAYFAGKTDEDSIWIRDGLYALISDVLFVPDREDPHKFHPRIGVQHDYIYRALNDWEKAAFNRLYDQYYYHRHNEFWREQAMKKLPQLTQSTRMLVCGEDLGMIPDCVAWVMNDLRILSLEIQRMPKDPSQEFGHPDWYPYRSVCTISTHDMSTLRGWWEEDFQQTQRYYNTMLGHYGAAPAVATPELCEQVVRNHLYSNSILCILSLQDWMAMDGKWRNPNVQEERINVPANPRHYWRYRMHLTLEQLMKA
;
A
#
# COMPACT_ATOMS: atom_id res chain seq x y z
N MET A 1 -34.94 17.11 -20.45
CA MET A 1 -33.68 16.73 -21.09
C MET A 1 -33.65 15.23 -21.14
N ILE A 2 -33.20 14.65 -22.25
CA ILE A 2 -33.11 13.20 -22.40
C ILE A 2 -31.65 12.78 -22.53
N LEU A 3 -31.25 11.80 -21.72
CA LEU A 3 -30.02 11.08 -21.92
C LEU A 3 -30.34 9.74 -22.56
N SER A 4 -29.91 9.54 -23.79
CA SER A 4 -30.15 8.31 -24.55
C SER A 4 -28.87 7.47 -24.51
N PHE A 5 -28.85 6.48 -23.65
CA PHE A 5 -27.69 5.58 -23.43
C PHE A 5 -27.69 4.49 -24.49
N HIS A 6 -26.53 4.25 -25.10
CA HIS A 6 -26.27 3.13 -26.01
C HIS A 6 -24.93 2.54 -25.69
N ILE A 7 -24.92 1.25 -25.40
CA ILE A 7 -23.68 0.50 -25.20
C ILE A 7 -23.75 -0.84 -25.92
N GLU A 8 -22.69 -1.21 -26.59
CA GLU A 8 -22.53 -2.51 -27.22
C GLU A 8 -21.74 -3.39 -26.24
N TYR A 9 -22.42 -4.44 -25.73
CA TYR A 9 -21.80 -5.39 -24.80
C TYR A 9 -22.49 -6.74 -24.92
N ARG A 10 -21.74 -7.76 -25.33
CA ARG A 10 -22.32 -9.12 -25.44
C ARG A 10 -22.49 -9.70 -24.04
N THR A 11 -23.73 -9.89 -23.62
CA THR A 11 -24.10 -10.53 -22.36
C THR A 11 -24.34 -12.02 -22.54
N SER A 12 -24.16 -12.74 -21.45
CA SER A 12 -24.59 -14.14 -21.34
C SER A 12 -26.06 -14.18 -20.92
N TRP A 13 -26.73 -15.30 -21.20
CA TRP A 13 -28.15 -15.48 -20.79
C TRP A 13 -28.29 -15.25 -19.28
N GLY A 14 -29.26 -14.44 -18.88
CA GLY A 14 -29.50 -14.06 -17.48
C GLY A 14 -28.73 -12.83 -16.97
N GLU A 15 -27.86 -12.28 -17.80
CA GLU A 15 -27.17 -11.04 -17.48
C GLU A 15 -27.92 -9.82 -18.07
N GLU A 16 -27.84 -8.70 -17.36
CA GLU A 16 -28.35 -7.39 -17.84
C GLU A 16 -27.33 -6.30 -17.62
N VAL A 17 -27.35 -5.31 -18.50
CA VAL A 17 -26.54 -4.09 -18.37
C VAL A 17 -27.34 -3.05 -17.61
N ARG A 18 -26.74 -2.42 -16.60
CA ARG A 18 -27.32 -1.29 -15.86
C ARG A 18 -26.39 -0.09 -15.88
N VAL A 19 -26.98 1.09 -15.77
CA VAL A 19 -26.26 2.35 -15.60
C VAL A 19 -26.50 2.92 -14.20
N LEU A 20 -25.43 3.35 -13.56
CA LEU A 20 -25.48 4.01 -12.25
C LEU A 20 -24.83 5.38 -12.38
N GLY A 21 -25.47 6.43 -11.89
CA GLY A 21 -24.97 7.77 -12.06
C GLY A 21 -25.16 8.67 -10.85
N SER A 22 -24.60 9.87 -10.95
CA SER A 22 -24.51 10.86 -9.87
C SER A 22 -25.82 11.61 -9.60
N ILE A 23 -26.83 11.43 -10.44
CA ILE A 23 -28.13 12.11 -10.28
C ILE A 23 -29.21 11.14 -9.81
N LEU A 24 -30.31 11.69 -9.28
CA LEU A 24 -31.42 10.90 -8.73
C LEU A 24 -31.98 9.91 -9.73
N GLU A 25 -32.18 10.35 -10.97
CA GLU A 25 -32.74 9.53 -12.04
C GLU A 25 -31.84 8.38 -12.47
N LEU A 26 -30.57 8.41 -12.09
CA LEU A 26 -29.57 7.36 -12.34
C LEU A 26 -29.09 6.67 -11.06
N GLY A 27 -29.83 6.81 -9.94
CA GLY A 27 -29.57 6.08 -8.72
C GLY A 27 -28.68 6.76 -7.69
N ASN A 28 -28.27 8.02 -7.85
CA ASN A 28 -27.45 8.79 -6.89
C ASN A 28 -26.19 8.07 -6.44
N ASN A 29 -25.54 7.33 -7.31
CA ASN A 29 -24.33 6.53 -6.99
C ASN A 29 -24.56 5.47 -5.89
N GLN A 30 -25.80 5.13 -5.58
CA GLN A 30 -26.12 4.14 -4.57
C GLN A 30 -26.12 2.74 -5.19
N PRO A 31 -25.25 1.84 -4.73
CA PRO A 31 -25.27 0.45 -5.18
C PRO A 31 -26.66 -0.15 -5.00
N GLY A 32 -27.14 -0.89 -5.97
CA GLY A 32 -28.49 -1.46 -5.94
C GLY A 32 -29.58 -0.56 -6.53
N LYS A 33 -29.28 0.71 -6.82
CA LYS A 33 -30.20 1.62 -7.49
C LYS A 33 -29.85 1.87 -8.95
N ALA A 34 -28.96 1.08 -9.53
CA ALA A 34 -28.62 1.15 -10.94
C ALA A 34 -29.84 0.86 -11.83
N ILE A 35 -29.96 1.59 -12.92
CA ILE A 35 -31.12 1.52 -13.82
C ILE A 35 -30.83 0.52 -14.93
N PRO A 36 -31.72 -0.48 -15.16
CA PRO A 36 -31.51 -1.48 -16.21
C PRO A 36 -31.73 -0.87 -17.60
N LEU A 37 -30.86 -1.26 -18.53
CA LEU A 37 -31.03 -1.01 -19.96
C LEU A 37 -31.84 -2.15 -20.60
N GLN A 38 -32.32 -1.92 -21.81
CA GLN A 38 -33.08 -2.88 -22.59
C GLN A 38 -32.29 -3.37 -23.80
N THR A 39 -32.55 -4.58 -24.22
CA THR A 39 -31.91 -5.20 -25.37
C THR A 39 -32.90 -6.08 -26.14
N VAL A 40 -32.69 -6.22 -27.45
CA VAL A 40 -33.42 -7.17 -28.31
C VAL A 40 -32.55 -8.39 -28.65
N ASP A 41 -31.24 -8.16 -28.73
CA ASP A 41 -30.27 -9.13 -29.26
C ASP A 41 -29.21 -9.58 -28.25
N GLY A 42 -29.23 -9.03 -27.03
CA GLY A 42 -28.24 -9.33 -26.02
C GLY A 42 -26.85 -8.70 -26.24
N ILE A 43 -26.74 -7.81 -27.23
CA ILE A 43 -25.49 -7.14 -27.64
C ILE A 43 -25.65 -5.63 -27.57
N HIS A 44 -26.74 -5.10 -28.10
CA HIS A 44 -27.00 -3.65 -28.11
C HIS A 44 -27.98 -3.29 -26.98
N TRP A 45 -27.51 -2.50 -26.03
CA TRP A 45 -28.27 -2.11 -24.85
C TRP A 45 -28.57 -0.62 -24.88
N THR A 46 -29.82 -0.25 -24.62
CA THR A 46 -30.32 1.13 -24.73
C THR A 46 -31.17 1.51 -23.54
N LEU A 47 -31.19 2.82 -23.24
CA LEU A 47 -32.09 3.42 -22.26
C LEU A 47 -32.23 4.91 -22.56
N ASP A 48 -33.49 5.39 -22.63
CA ASP A 48 -33.78 6.80 -22.65
C ASP A 48 -34.20 7.26 -21.26
N ALA A 49 -33.42 8.12 -20.63
CA ALA A 49 -33.68 8.65 -19.31
C ALA A 49 -34.05 10.12 -19.40
N ASP A 50 -35.23 10.47 -18.89
CA ASP A 50 -35.65 11.86 -18.77
C ASP A 50 -35.16 12.44 -17.46
N ILE A 51 -34.28 13.41 -17.52
CA ILE A 51 -33.59 13.96 -16.36
C ILE A 51 -33.82 15.46 -16.22
N GLN A 52 -33.63 15.94 -14.98
CA GLN A 52 -33.44 17.36 -14.70
C GLN A 52 -31.95 17.66 -14.66
N ALA A 53 -31.52 18.74 -15.32
CA ALA A 53 -30.14 19.16 -15.29
C ALA A 53 -29.72 19.45 -13.82
N PRO A 54 -28.63 18.87 -13.30
CA PRO A 54 -28.16 19.20 -11.97
C PRO A 54 -27.65 20.65 -11.91
N GLU A 55 -27.61 21.22 -10.70
CA GLU A 55 -27.20 22.63 -10.53
C GLU A 55 -25.79 22.90 -11.07
N ASN A 56 -24.85 21.95 -10.87
CA ASN A 56 -23.50 22.09 -11.36
C ASN A 56 -23.33 21.74 -12.85
N GLY A 57 -24.39 21.29 -13.53
CA GLY A 57 -24.35 20.91 -14.94
C GLY A 57 -23.49 19.66 -15.24
N ILE A 58 -23.18 18.84 -14.26
CA ILE A 58 -22.30 17.69 -14.42
C ILE A 58 -23.04 16.40 -14.08
N VAL A 59 -23.03 15.44 -15.02
CA VAL A 59 -23.55 14.08 -14.80
C VAL A 59 -22.38 13.09 -14.94
N GLN A 60 -22.17 12.29 -13.92
CA GLN A 60 -21.20 11.19 -13.97
C GLN A 60 -21.94 9.87 -13.92
N TYR A 61 -21.48 8.89 -14.68
CA TYR A 61 -22.14 7.58 -14.72
C TYR A 61 -21.16 6.48 -15.11
N SER A 62 -21.57 5.22 -14.85
CA SER A 62 -20.82 4.01 -15.21
C SER A 62 -21.77 2.87 -15.52
N TYR A 63 -21.29 1.90 -16.31
CA TYR A 63 -22.06 0.70 -16.65
C TYR A 63 -21.63 -0.50 -15.79
N HIS A 64 -22.64 -1.32 -15.47
CA HIS A 64 -22.50 -2.51 -14.62
C HIS A 64 -23.24 -3.69 -15.25
N ILE A 65 -22.72 -4.88 -15.02
CA ILE A 65 -23.37 -6.13 -15.41
C ILE A 65 -23.99 -6.77 -14.16
N TYR A 66 -25.28 -7.02 -14.22
CA TYR A 66 -26.04 -7.65 -13.13
C TYR A 66 -26.49 -9.05 -13.53
N ARG A 67 -26.43 -9.97 -12.58
CA ARG A 67 -27.04 -11.30 -12.69
C ARG A 67 -27.79 -11.58 -11.39
N ASP A 68 -29.06 -11.97 -11.51
CA ASP A 68 -29.92 -12.25 -10.35
C ASP A 68 -29.96 -11.09 -9.33
N GLY A 69 -29.98 -9.86 -9.84
CA GLY A 69 -30.03 -8.65 -9.00
C GLY A 69 -28.72 -8.28 -8.29
N LYS A 70 -27.63 -8.98 -8.61
CA LYS A 70 -26.30 -8.68 -8.05
C LYS A 70 -25.36 -8.15 -9.10
N ASP A 71 -24.61 -7.11 -8.73
CA ASP A 71 -23.53 -6.56 -9.56
C ASP A 71 -22.40 -7.59 -9.64
N THR A 72 -22.20 -8.15 -10.83
CA THR A 72 -21.16 -9.17 -11.06
C THR A 72 -19.92 -8.61 -11.73
N ARG A 73 -20.05 -7.53 -12.50
CA ARG A 73 -18.92 -6.85 -13.16
C ARG A 73 -19.23 -5.37 -13.28
N THR A 74 -18.22 -4.56 -13.02
CA THR A 74 -18.26 -3.12 -13.22
C THR A 74 -17.20 -2.74 -14.24
N GLU A 75 -17.53 -1.87 -15.19
CA GLU A 75 -16.50 -1.32 -16.07
C GLU A 75 -15.46 -0.53 -15.26
N TRP A 76 -14.28 -0.29 -15.84
CA TRP A 76 -13.29 0.57 -15.19
C TRP A 76 -13.92 1.95 -14.94
N ASN A 77 -14.08 2.31 -13.67
CA ASN A 77 -14.77 3.53 -13.26
C ASN A 77 -13.99 4.35 -12.22
N SER A 78 -12.70 4.12 -12.09
CA SER A 78 -11.83 5.01 -11.30
C SER A 78 -11.89 6.44 -11.83
N LEU A 79 -12.06 6.58 -13.15
CA LEU A 79 -12.49 7.81 -13.81
C LEU A 79 -13.90 7.58 -14.37
N PRO A 80 -14.95 8.02 -13.69
CA PRO A 80 -16.31 7.85 -14.18
C PRO A 80 -16.51 8.66 -15.46
N ARG A 81 -17.43 8.21 -16.31
CA ARG A 81 -17.83 8.97 -17.49
C ARG A 81 -18.44 10.29 -17.04
N THR A 82 -17.98 11.39 -17.61
CA THR A 82 -18.43 12.73 -17.23
C THR A 82 -19.06 13.44 -18.42
N LEU A 83 -20.29 13.91 -18.24
CA LEU A 83 -21.03 14.67 -19.24
C LEU A 83 -21.38 16.04 -18.67
N TYR A 84 -20.98 17.10 -19.38
CA TYR A 84 -21.40 18.47 -19.08
C TYR A 84 -22.67 18.75 -19.85
N VAL A 85 -23.78 18.93 -19.13
CA VAL A 85 -25.11 19.07 -19.73
C VAL A 85 -25.50 20.54 -19.85
N SER A 86 -26.22 20.85 -20.94
CA SER A 86 -26.82 22.16 -21.18
C SER A 86 -28.00 22.40 -20.23
N ALA A 87 -28.33 23.67 -19.98
CA ALA A 87 -29.53 24.04 -19.25
C ALA A 87 -30.82 23.88 -20.09
N ASP A 88 -30.71 23.64 -21.39
CA ASP A 88 -31.84 23.48 -22.30
C ASP A 88 -32.62 22.21 -22.01
N LYS A 89 -33.85 22.33 -21.53
CA LYS A 89 -34.73 21.23 -21.18
C LYS A 89 -35.15 20.35 -22.37
N LYS A 90 -34.98 20.83 -23.61
CA LYS A 90 -35.33 20.10 -24.84
C LYS A 90 -34.13 19.34 -25.41
N LYS A 91 -32.96 19.49 -24.84
CA LYS A 91 -31.74 18.86 -25.34
C LYS A 91 -31.81 17.35 -25.21
N VAL A 92 -31.31 16.64 -26.21
CA VAL A 92 -31.13 15.21 -26.22
C VAL A 92 -29.63 14.91 -26.38
N TYR A 93 -29.08 14.12 -25.44
CA TYR A 93 -27.74 13.63 -25.57
C TYR A 93 -27.81 12.16 -25.96
N ARG A 94 -27.31 11.84 -27.15
CA ARG A 94 -27.20 10.46 -27.61
C ARG A 94 -25.79 9.95 -27.30
N LEU A 95 -25.70 9.06 -26.30
CA LEU A 95 -24.43 8.57 -25.76
C LEU A 95 -24.09 7.26 -26.44
N GLN A 96 -23.06 7.27 -27.28
CA GLN A 96 -22.52 6.09 -27.94
C GLN A 96 -21.29 5.62 -27.16
N ASP A 97 -21.48 4.69 -26.24
CA ASP A 97 -20.46 4.23 -25.31
C ASP A 97 -20.00 2.81 -25.64
N CYS A 98 -18.75 2.52 -25.30
CA CYS A 98 -18.17 1.18 -25.32
C CYS A 98 -17.77 0.81 -23.89
N TRP A 99 -17.83 -0.47 -23.56
CA TRP A 99 -17.39 -0.94 -22.24
C TRP A 99 -15.94 -0.54 -21.98
N LYS A 100 -15.69 0.07 -20.82
CA LYS A 100 -14.34 0.49 -20.45
C LYS A 100 -13.64 -0.62 -19.68
N ASN A 101 -12.66 -1.23 -20.34
CA ASN A 101 -11.69 -2.11 -19.70
C ASN A 101 -10.61 -1.28 -19.00
N LEU A 102 -9.90 -1.91 -18.08
CA LEU A 102 -8.73 -1.29 -17.46
C LEU A 102 -7.73 -0.89 -18.55
N PRO A 103 -7.35 0.39 -18.67
CA PRO A 103 -6.41 0.81 -19.71
C PRO A 103 -5.05 0.13 -19.54
N GLU A 104 -4.37 -0.13 -20.66
CA GLU A 104 -3.01 -0.68 -20.65
C GLU A 104 -2.05 0.19 -19.83
N GLN A 105 -2.19 1.50 -19.93
CA GLN A 105 -1.37 2.48 -19.22
C GLN A 105 -2.16 3.13 -18.07
N GLN A 106 -2.91 2.32 -17.32
CA GLN A 106 -3.80 2.80 -16.24
C GLN A 106 -3.07 3.67 -15.21
N TYR A 107 -1.81 3.38 -14.93
CA TYR A 107 -1.03 4.16 -13.98
C TYR A 107 -0.97 5.65 -14.31
N PHE A 108 -1.02 6.05 -15.59
CA PHE A 108 -1.06 7.46 -15.97
C PHE A 108 -2.40 8.15 -15.69
N TYR A 109 -3.45 7.39 -15.46
CA TYR A 109 -4.78 7.93 -15.11
C TYR A 109 -4.97 8.11 -13.61
N THR A 110 -3.99 7.75 -12.81
CA THR A 110 -4.05 7.90 -11.36
C THR A 110 -3.84 9.35 -10.94
N SER A 111 -4.26 9.67 -9.71
CA SER A 111 -4.10 11.03 -9.16
C SER A 111 -2.63 11.45 -9.03
N ALA A 112 -1.71 10.50 -8.94
CA ALA A 112 -0.27 10.79 -8.96
C ALA A 112 0.12 11.61 -10.21
N PHE A 113 -0.44 11.24 -11.36
CA PHE A 113 -0.16 11.92 -12.62
C PHE A 113 -1.12 13.08 -12.88
N THR A 114 -2.42 12.87 -12.70
CA THR A 114 -3.43 13.88 -13.07
C THR A 114 -3.50 15.06 -12.10
N GLU A 115 -3.16 14.85 -10.83
CA GLU A 115 -3.24 15.88 -9.79
C GLU A 115 -1.87 16.44 -9.38
N SER A 116 -0.78 15.77 -9.75
CA SER A 116 0.57 16.17 -9.37
C SER A 116 1.55 16.21 -10.55
N LEU A 117 2.04 15.05 -11.01
CA LEU A 117 3.16 15.00 -11.96
C LEU A 117 2.86 15.65 -13.32
N LEU A 118 1.67 15.48 -13.84
CA LEU A 118 1.20 16.06 -15.10
C LEU A 118 -0.09 16.85 -14.89
N ALA A 119 -0.20 17.53 -13.76
CA ALA A 119 -1.39 18.31 -13.41
C ALA A 119 -1.64 19.46 -14.37
N HIS A 120 -2.92 19.73 -14.61
CA HIS A 120 -3.40 20.90 -15.33
C HIS A 120 -4.12 21.82 -14.33
N PRO A 121 -3.40 22.73 -13.64
CA PRO A 121 -3.97 23.55 -12.58
C PRO A 121 -4.98 24.58 -13.11
N GLU A 122 -4.79 25.07 -14.33
CA GLU A 122 -5.70 26.01 -14.98
C GLU A 122 -6.37 25.31 -16.17
N ARG A 123 -7.54 24.74 -15.91
CA ARG A 123 -8.29 23.99 -16.93
C ARG A 123 -9.22 24.92 -17.71
N ASN A 124 -9.37 24.63 -18.99
CA ASN A 124 -10.34 25.29 -19.83
C ASN A 124 -11.77 24.97 -19.38
N ALA A 125 -12.72 25.80 -19.79
CA ALA A 125 -14.14 25.50 -19.62
C ALA A 125 -14.52 24.29 -20.49
N ALA A 126 -15.63 23.64 -20.14
CA ALA A 126 -16.23 22.61 -20.97
C ALA A 126 -16.62 23.20 -22.34
N PRO A 127 -16.64 22.40 -23.42
CA PRO A 127 -17.04 22.87 -24.74
C PRO A 127 -18.46 23.44 -24.74
N LYS A 128 -18.66 24.48 -25.54
CA LYS A 128 -20.01 25.08 -25.72
C LYS A 128 -20.89 24.13 -26.53
N SER A 129 -22.16 24.03 -26.15
CA SER A 129 -23.16 23.22 -26.82
C SER A 129 -23.62 23.85 -28.12
N HIS A 130 -23.83 23.04 -29.16
CA HIS A 130 -24.40 23.43 -30.46
C HIS A 130 -25.82 22.87 -30.62
N LYS A 131 -26.60 23.47 -31.47
CA LYS A 131 -27.95 22.96 -31.78
C LYS A 131 -27.92 21.55 -32.36
N LYS A 132 -26.96 21.31 -33.26
CA LYS A 132 -26.60 19.95 -33.72
C LYS A 132 -25.14 19.75 -33.35
N GLY A 133 -24.89 19.01 -32.27
CA GLY A 133 -23.55 18.85 -31.76
C GLY A 133 -22.96 17.47 -32.03
N LEU A 134 -21.67 17.45 -32.31
CA LEU A 134 -20.85 16.23 -32.26
C LEU A 134 -19.80 16.45 -31.20
N LEU A 135 -19.99 15.82 -30.05
CA LEU A 135 -19.07 15.89 -28.93
C LEU A 135 -18.13 14.66 -28.98
N ILE A 136 -16.85 14.92 -29.19
CA ILE A 136 -15.83 13.88 -29.26
C ILE A 136 -14.98 13.94 -27.99
N LYS A 137 -14.87 12.83 -27.32
CA LYS A 137 -14.08 12.67 -26.10
C LYS A 137 -12.90 11.73 -26.37
N ALA A 138 -11.75 12.05 -25.80
CA ALA A 138 -10.55 11.24 -25.98
C ALA A 138 -9.73 11.20 -24.69
N TYR A 139 -9.19 10.04 -24.37
CA TYR A 139 -8.29 9.85 -23.22
C TYR A 139 -6.84 10.05 -23.68
N ALA A 140 -6.16 11.01 -23.07
CA ALA A 140 -4.74 11.29 -23.30
C ALA A 140 -4.10 11.84 -22.02
N PRO A 141 -3.59 10.96 -21.13
CA PRO A 141 -3.13 11.37 -19.81
C PRO A 141 -1.71 11.95 -19.79
N CYS A 142 -0.86 11.59 -20.77
CA CYS A 142 0.56 11.97 -20.80
C CYS A 142 0.80 13.31 -21.49
N ILE A 143 -0.10 14.26 -21.34
CA ILE A 143 0.01 15.60 -21.91
C ILE A 143 0.21 16.59 -20.77
N ASP A 144 1.36 17.26 -20.76
CA ASP A 144 1.68 18.26 -19.74
C ASP A 144 0.88 19.56 -19.94
N ASN A 145 1.02 20.50 -19.01
CA ASN A 145 0.28 21.75 -19.02
C ASN A 145 0.68 22.72 -20.16
N ASP A 146 1.82 22.49 -20.82
CA ASP A 146 2.30 23.31 -21.95
C ASP A 146 1.73 22.84 -23.30
N HIS A 147 1.09 21.67 -23.32
CA HIS A 147 0.51 21.04 -24.50
C HIS A 147 -0.98 20.81 -24.33
N CYS A 148 -1.66 20.63 -25.43
CA CYS A 148 -3.05 20.19 -25.44
C CYS A 148 -3.31 19.23 -26.61
N LEU A 149 -4.42 18.49 -26.49
CA LEU A 149 -4.90 17.63 -27.56
C LEU A 149 -5.68 18.48 -28.56
N GLY A 150 -5.55 18.18 -29.83
CA GLY A 150 -6.34 18.77 -30.88
C GLY A 150 -6.89 17.71 -31.82
N ILE A 151 -7.91 18.06 -32.58
CA ILE A 151 -8.52 17.23 -33.60
C ILE A 151 -8.35 17.88 -34.96
N CYS A 152 -7.88 17.11 -35.96
CA CYS A 152 -7.68 17.57 -37.32
C CYS A 152 -8.28 16.54 -38.26
N GLY A 153 -8.93 17.01 -39.32
CA GLY A 153 -9.61 16.11 -40.24
C GLY A 153 -9.81 16.68 -41.65
N ASN A 154 -10.57 15.94 -42.44
CA ASN A 154 -10.81 16.18 -43.85
C ASN A 154 -11.84 17.28 -44.13
N GLN A 155 -12.19 18.07 -43.16
CA GLN A 155 -13.19 19.15 -43.25
C GLN A 155 -12.54 20.49 -42.96
N LYS A 156 -13.04 21.56 -43.57
CA LYS A 156 -12.58 22.92 -43.33
C LYS A 156 -12.68 23.30 -41.83
N VAL A 157 -13.77 22.90 -41.18
CA VAL A 157 -14.00 23.14 -39.74
C VAL A 157 -12.99 22.42 -38.86
N LEU A 158 -12.33 21.37 -39.36
CA LEU A 158 -11.30 20.62 -38.68
C LEU A 158 -9.88 20.84 -39.28
N GLY A 159 -9.71 21.96 -40.01
CA GLY A 159 -8.40 22.38 -40.49
C GLY A 159 -7.93 21.79 -41.83
N ASP A 160 -8.75 21.00 -42.53
CA ASP A 160 -8.41 20.40 -43.84
C ASP A 160 -7.04 19.67 -43.83
N TRP A 161 -6.78 18.87 -42.82
CA TRP A 161 -5.53 18.15 -42.59
C TRP A 161 -4.31 19.03 -42.32
N ASP A 162 -4.50 20.33 -42.10
CA ASP A 162 -3.43 21.22 -41.62
C ASP A 162 -3.42 21.15 -40.08
N ALA A 163 -2.46 20.44 -39.52
CA ALA A 163 -2.38 20.21 -38.07
C ALA A 163 -2.27 21.51 -37.26
N ASP A 164 -1.68 22.57 -37.82
CA ASP A 164 -1.56 23.86 -37.15
C ASP A 164 -2.93 24.60 -37.07
N LYS A 165 -3.89 24.17 -37.87
CA LYS A 165 -5.28 24.66 -37.87
C LYS A 165 -6.25 23.71 -37.18
N ALA A 166 -5.74 22.71 -36.48
CA ALA A 166 -6.56 21.76 -35.71
C ALA A 166 -7.44 22.49 -34.69
N VAL A 167 -8.59 21.91 -34.39
CA VAL A 167 -9.44 22.40 -33.29
C VAL A 167 -8.87 21.89 -31.98
N LEU A 168 -8.56 22.84 -31.08
CA LEU A 168 -7.99 22.49 -29.78
C LEU A 168 -9.10 21.98 -28.84
N MET A 169 -8.80 20.93 -28.10
CA MET A 169 -9.75 20.28 -27.21
C MET A 169 -9.64 20.85 -25.78
N SER A 170 -10.74 20.79 -25.04
CA SER A 170 -10.81 21.22 -23.66
C SER A 170 -10.26 20.17 -22.71
N ASP A 171 -9.48 20.60 -21.72
CA ASP A 171 -8.97 19.78 -20.62
C ASP A 171 -9.83 19.91 -19.35
N ALA A 172 -11.07 20.39 -19.46
CA ALA A 172 -11.97 20.56 -18.31
C ALA A 172 -12.10 19.29 -17.46
N ASN A 173 -12.07 18.12 -18.11
CA ASN A 173 -12.13 16.82 -17.46
C ASN A 173 -10.84 16.01 -17.64
N PHE A 174 -9.67 16.70 -17.70
CA PHE A 174 -8.38 16.00 -17.86
C PHE A 174 -8.27 14.81 -16.90
N PRO A 175 -7.84 13.61 -17.31
CA PRO A 175 -7.15 13.26 -18.58
C PRO A 175 -8.06 12.91 -19.76
N GLU A 176 -9.35 13.11 -19.65
CA GLU A 176 -10.27 13.05 -20.79
C GLU A 176 -10.40 14.44 -21.43
N TRP A 177 -10.14 14.50 -22.73
CA TRP A 177 -10.22 15.70 -23.54
C TRP A 177 -11.53 15.72 -24.31
N GLN A 178 -12.11 16.90 -24.49
CA GLN A 178 -13.42 17.05 -25.14
C GLN A 178 -13.39 18.17 -26.16
N VAL A 179 -14.10 17.97 -27.25
CA VAL A 179 -14.41 19.01 -28.24
C VAL A 179 -15.82 18.78 -28.78
N GLU A 180 -16.59 19.83 -28.89
CA GLU A 180 -17.88 19.78 -29.57
C GLU A 180 -17.78 20.57 -30.87
N VAL A 181 -18.09 19.93 -32.00
CA VAL A 181 -18.15 20.58 -33.32
C VAL A 181 -19.60 20.71 -33.77
N ASP A 182 -19.88 21.75 -34.55
CA ASP A 182 -21.20 21.97 -35.12
C ASP A 182 -21.41 20.97 -36.28
N ALA A 183 -22.24 19.95 -36.04
CA ALA A 183 -22.50 18.90 -37.01
C ALA A 183 -23.18 19.43 -38.29
N SER A 184 -23.84 20.58 -38.23
CA SER A 184 -24.46 21.22 -39.44
C SER A 184 -23.41 21.72 -40.44
N LYS A 185 -22.13 21.85 -39.98
CA LYS A 185 -21.01 22.29 -40.83
C LYS A 185 -20.13 21.13 -41.30
N ILE A 186 -20.52 19.88 -41.00
CA ILE A 186 -19.75 18.69 -41.35
C ILE A 186 -20.46 17.94 -42.47
N SER A 187 -19.69 17.54 -43.50
CA SER A 187 -20.11 16.60 -44.52
C SER A 187 -19.56 15.22 -44.22
N PHE A 188 -20.42 14.24 -44.02
CA PHE A 188 -20.00 12.86 -43.75
C PHE A 188 -19.77 12.09 -45.06
N PRO A 189 -18.84 11.12 -45.12
CA PRO A 189 -18.09 10.57 -43.98
C PRO A 189 -16.98 11.52 -43.49
N LEU A 190 -16.79 11.52 -42.18
CA LEU A 190 -15.73 12.28 -41.50
C LEU A 190 -14.49 11.41 -41.31
N GLU A 191 -13.35 11.92 -41.72
CA GLU A 191 -12.06 11.35 -41.36
C GLU A 191 -11.29 12.34 -40.51
N TYR A 192 -10.66 11.85 -39.45
CA TYR A 192 -9.96 12.72 -38.51
C TYR A 192 -8.84 11.97 -37.76
N LYS A 193 -7.93 12.71 -37.17
CA LYS A 193 -6.90 12.24 -36.26
C LYS A 193 -6.71 13.23 -35.12
N PHE A 194 -6.17 12.74 -34.02
CA PHE A 194 -5.77 13.61 -32.91
C PHE A 194 -4.32 14.04 -33.10
N ILE A 195 -4.02 15.25 -32.64
CA ILE A 195 -2.69 15.85 -32.68
C ILE A 195 -2.29 16.37 -31.31
N LEU A 196 -0.98 16.42 -31.07
CA LEU A 196 -0.41 17.08 -29.92
C LEU A 196 0.01 18.49 -30.31
N TYR A 197 -0.51 19.49 -29.59
CA TYR A 197 -0.30 20.90 -29.90
C TYR A 197 0.48 21.55 -28.78
N ASN A 198 1.55 22.28 -29.14
CA ASN A 198 2.32 23.08 -28.20
C ASN A 198 1.71 24.49 -28.11
N LYS A 199 1.19 24.81 -26.91
CA LYS A 199 0.49 26.08 -26.67
C LYS A 199 1.42 27.30 -26.71
N LYS A 200 2.67 27.16 -26.33
CA LYS A 200 3.67 28.26 -26.35
C LYS A 200 4.14 28.54 -27.78
N GLU A 201 4.49 27.51 -28.49
CA GLU A 201 4.96 27.61 -29.89
C GLU A 201 3.81 27.82 -30.88
N ARG A 202 2.58 27.59 -30.46
CA ARG A 202 1.36 27.71 -31.29
C ARG A 202 1.41 26.87 -32.56
N ARG A 203 1.89 25.65 -32.42
CA ARG A 203 1.96 24.70 -33.54
C ARG A 203 1.75 23.26 -33.07
N ALA A 204 1.32 22.40 -34.02
CA ALA A 204 1.28 20.98 -33.80
C ALA A 204 2.72 20.39 -33.77
N VAL A 205 2.95 19.45 -32.84
CA VAL A 205 4.27 18.82 -32.68
C VAL A 205 4.24 17.31 -32.97
N ALA A 206 3.09 16.69 -32.99
CA ALA A 206 2.96 15.25 -33.28
C ALA A 206 1.53 14.90 -33.73
N TRP A 207 1.45 13.85 -34.56
CA TRP A 207 0.21 13.15 -34.88
C TRP A 207 0.11 11.89 -34.02
N GLU A 208 -1.11 11.47 -33.68
CA GLU A 208 -1.31 10.19 -32.98
C GLU A 208 -0.79 9.01 -33.83
N ASN A 209 -0.40 7.93 -33.11
CA ASN A 209 0.11 6.72 -33.76
C ASN A 209 -0.96 5.88 -34.46
N ASN A 210 -2.24 6.07 -34.10
CA ASN A 210 -3.34 5.33 -34.67
C ASN A 210 -3.58 5.74 -36.15
N PRO A 211 -4.17 4.87 -36.98
CA PRO A 211 -4.58 5.26 -38.32
C PRO A 211 -5.68 6.31 -38.29
N ASN A 212 -6.01 6.89 -39.44
CA ASN A 212 -7.10 7.84 -39.55
C ASN A 212 -8.39 7.21 -39.02
N ARG A 213 -9.11 8.01 -38.24
CA ARG A 213 -10.40 7.61 -37.66
C ARG A 213 -11.49 7.97 -38.64
N TYR A 214 -12.51 7.15 -38.73
CA TYR A 214 -13.58 7.27 -39.70
C TYR A 214 -14.94 7.28 -39.02
N MET A 215 -15.84 8.15 -39.48
CA MET A 215 -17.21 8.19 -39.02
C MET A 215 -18.16 8.36 -40.20
N ALA A 216 -19.06 7.39 -40.44
CA ALA A 216 -20.16 7.52 -41.35
C ALA A 216 -21.20 8.48 -40.79
N ASP A 217 -22.14 8.96 -41.63
CA ASP A 217 -23.18 9.91 -41.19
C ASP A 217 -24.01 9.29 -40.05
N PRO A 218 -23.93 9.85 -38.84
CA PRO A 218 -24.68 9.34 -37.69
C PRO A 218 -26.08 9.89 -37.60
N GLN A 219 -26.50 10.80 -38.52
CA GLN A 219 -27.81 11.44 -38.58
C GLN A 219 -28.19 12.15 -37.27
N ILE A 220 -27.48 13.23 -36.97
CA ILE A 220 -27.72 14.03 -35.76
C ILE A 220 -28.93 14.95 -36.00
N GLY A 221 -29.92 14.88 -35.11
CA GLY A 221 -31.13 15.70 -35.16
C GLY A 221 -30.97 17.11 -34.57
N VAL A 222 -32.02 17.92 -34.72
CA VAL A 222 -32.07 19.25 -34.09
C VAL A 222 -32.21 19.10 -32.58
N ASN A 223 -31.50 19.93 -31.82
CA ASN A 223 -31.36 19.84 -30.34
C ASN A 223 -30.72 18.53 -29.84
N GLU A 224 -30.03 17.81 -30.71
CA GLU A 224 -29.34 16.59 -30.37
C GLU A 224 -27.84 16.82 -30.38
N THR A 225 -27.17 16.27 -29.38
CA THR A 225 -25.71 16.12 -29.35
C THR A 225 -25.40 14.65 -29.36
N LEU A 226 -24.68 14.19 -30.38
CA LEU A 226 -24.07 12.86 -30.37
C LEU A 226 -22.79 12.91 -29.60
N VAL A 227 -22.65 12.07 -28.55
CA VAL A 227 -21.46 11.97 -27.72
C VAL A 227 -20.74 10.68 -28.08
N ILE A 228 -19.50 10.81 -28.55
CA ILE A 228 -18.62 9.69 -28.85
C ILE A 228 -17.51 9.70 -27.86
N GLY A 229 -17.48 8.69 -26.99
CA GLY A 229 -16.47 8.52 -25.96
C GLY A 229 -15.51 7.39 -26.27
N ASP A 230 -14.69 7.07 -25.25
CA ASP A 230 -13.86 5.86 -25.21
C ASP A 230 -12.80 5.77 -26.31
N ARG A 231 -12.25 6.92 -26.72
CA ARG A 231 -11.14 6.99 -27.65
C ARG A 231 -9.82 7.12 -26.87
N TYR A 232 -8.89 6.22 -27.11
CA TYR A 232 -7.56 6.27 -26.52
C TYR A 232 -6.55 6.78 -27.54
N VAL A 233 -5.76 7.78 -27.14
CA VAL A 233 -4.82 8.46 -28.04
C VAL A 233 -3.40 8.20 -27.57
N TYR A 234 -2.54 7.76 -28.49
CA TYR A 234 -1.15 7.44 -28.20
C TYR A 234 -0.24 8.22 -29.15
N PHE A 235 0.80 8.81 -28.58
CA PHE A 235 1.85 9.50 -29.32
C PHE A 235 3.18 8.75 -29.15
N ALA A 236 4.06 8.84 -30.18
CA ALA A 236 5.42 8.31 -30.09
C ALA A 236 6.30 9.24 -29.23
N LEU A 237 6.07 9.21 -27.93
CA LEU A 237 6.84 9.98 -26.96
C LEU A 237 7.73 9.05 -26.15
N PRO A 238 8.89 9.54 -25.64
CA PRO A 238 9.69 8.75 -24.71
C PRO A 238 8.87 8.34 -23.49
N ASP A 239 9.15 7.15 -22.95
CA ASP A 239 8.49 6.67 -21.72
C ASP A 239 8.78 7.61 -20.55
N TRP A 240 7.75 8.00 -19.83
CA TRP A 240 7.91 8.83 -18.65
C TRP A 240 8.63 8.06 -17.55
N LYS A 241 9.65 8.67 -16.94
CA LYS A 241 10.39 8.14 -15.80
C LYS A 241 10.62 9.23 -14.76
N GLY A 242 10.62 8.85 -13.49
CA GLY A 242 10.87 9.77 -12.40
C GLY A 242 11.70 9.14 -11.30
N ALA A 243 12.45 10.00 -10.61
CA ALA A 243 13.18 9.63 -9.41
C ALA A 243 12.45 10.14 -8.16
N GLY A 244 12.70 9.49 -7.04
CA GLY A 244 12.14 9.89 -5.76
C GLY A 244 13.02 9.48 -4.58
N VAL A 245 12.62 9.93 -3.40
CA VAL A 245 13.31 9.63 -2.15
C VAL A 245 12.37 8.90 -1.19
N ALA A 246 12.89 7.85 -0.56
CA ALA A 246 12.22 7.16 0.54
C ALA A 246 12.83 7.63 1.86
N VAL A 247 12.00 8.13 2.76
CA VAL A 247 12.44 8.63 4.05
C VAL A 247 11.31 8.53 5.08
N PRO A 248 11.56 7.91 6.25
CA PRO A 248 10.56 7.94 7.32
C PRO A 248 10.37 9.37 7.84
N ILE A 249 9.12 9.78 8.07
CA ILE A 249 8.88 11.13 8.60
C ILE A 249 9.57 11.30 9.95
N PHE A 250 9.52 10.28 10.82
CA PHE A 250 10.14 10.36 12.15
C PHE A 250 11.65 10.65 12.09
N SER A 251 12.31 10.29 11.00
CA SER A 251 13.75 10.47 10.83
C SER A 251 14.16 11.89 10.40
N LEU A 252 13.22 12.71 9.99
CA LEU A 252 13.49 14.06 9.52
C LEU A 252 13.97 14.96 10.65
N ARG A 253 14.90 15.85 10.33
CA ARG A 253 15.47 16.82 11.25
C ARG A 253 15.52 18.18 10.57
N SER A 254 14.77 19.14 11.10
CA SER A 254 14.93 20.56 10.79
C SER A 254 15.41 21.29 12.03
N GLU A 255 15.77 22.55 11.90
CA GLU A 255 16.12 23.40 13.06
C GLU A 255 14.95 23.58 14.02
N LYS A 256 13.71 23.30 13.56
CA LYS A 256 12.47 23.49 14.33
C LYS A 256 11.88 22.21 14.90
N SER A 257 12.47 21.05 14.59
CA SER A 257 11.95 19.75 15.06
C SER A 257 12.10 19.60 16.58
N PHE A 258 11.20 18.80 17.18
CA PHE A 258 11.24 18.44 18.60
C PHE A 258 11.88 17.07 18.85
N GLY A 259 12.99 16.79 18.18
CA GLY A 259 13.69 15.51 18.32
C GLY A 259 13.11 14.37 17.48
N VAL A 260 12.09 14.65 16.70
CA VAL A 260 11.45 13.72 15.75
C VAL A 260 10.92 14.54 14.58
N GLY A 261 10.92 13.97 13.39
CA GLY A 261 10.31 14.61 12.23
C GLY A 261 8.80 14.73 12.37
N ASP A 262 8.24 15.80 11.86
CA ASP A 262 6.81 16.11 11.89
C ASP A 262 6.28 16.49 10.50
N PHE A 263 4.99 16.80 10.40
CA PHE A 263 4.36 17.15 9.12
C PHE A 263 4.85 18.50 8.56
N GLY A 264 5.33 19.40 9.40
CA GLY A 264 6.01 20.61 8.94
C GLY A 264 7.36 20.28 8.29
N ASP A 265 8.10 19.35 8.86
CA ASP A 265 9.35 18.83 8.29
C ASP A 265 9.11 18.11 6.96
N LEU A 266 8.00 17.44 6.82
CA LEU A 266 7.63 16.81 5.55
C LEU A 266 7.50 17.83 4.42
N LYS A 267 6.95 19.00 4.68
CA LYS A 267 6.89 20.08 3.69
C LYS A 267 8.28 20.53 3.23
N GLN A 268 9.22 20.64 4.17
CA GLN A 268 10.61 20.98 3.83
C GLN A 268 11.29 19.88 3.02
N MET A 269 10.99 18.62 3.32
CA MET A 269 11.50 17.48 2.55
C MET A 269 10.98 17.51 1.11
N ILE A 270 9.72 17.89 0.94
CA ILE A 270 9.13 18.09 -0.40
C ILE A 270 9.88 19.20 -1.15
N ASP A 271 10.24 20.30 -0.49
CA ASP A 271 11.03 21.37 -1.09
C ASP A 271 12.39 20.88 -1.58
N TRP A 272 13.04 20.00 -0.81
CA TRP A 272 14.29 19.38 -1.26
C TRP A 272 14.08 18.50 -2.48
N ALA A 273 13.00 17.73 -2.52
CA ALA A 273 12.67 16.92 -3.69
C ALA A 273 12.46 17.80 -4.94
N VAL A 274 11.78 18.94 -4.79
CA VAL A 274 11.61 19.92 -5.87
C VAL A 274 12.97 20.46 -6.35
N LEU A 275 13.81 20.86 -5.41
CA LEU A 275 15.15 21.41 -5.71
C LEU A 275 16.01 20.40 -6.49
N THR A 276 15.92 19.13 -6.15
CA THR A 276 16.68 18.05 -6.80
C THR A 276 15.96 17.41 -7.99
N ARG A 277 14.83 17.99 -8.42
CA ARG A 277 14.00 17.54 -9.52
C ARG A 277 13.45 16.11 -9.33
N GLN A 278 13.30 15.70 -8.10
CA GLN A 278 12.66 14.44 -7.78
C GLN A 278 11.14 14.58 -7.83
N LYS A 279 10.47 13.47 -8.12
CA LYS A 279 9.03 13.44 -8.40
C LYS A 279 8.20 12.75 -7.33
N ALA A 280 8.84 12.09 -6.37
CA ALA A 280 8.12 11.37 -5.32
C ALA A 280 8.86 11.46 -3.98
N VAL A 281 8.07 11.53 -2.91
CA VAL A 281 8.55 11.34 -1.53
C VAL A 281 7.74 10.17 -0.95
N GLN A 282 8.44 9.09 -0.65
CA GLN A 282 7.85 7.89 -0.05
C GLN A 282 8.14 7.86 1.44
N ILE A 283 7.11 7.58 2.24
CA ILE A 283 7.21 7.55 3.69
C ILE A 283 6.88 6.16 4.22
N LEU A 284 7.15 5.93 5.50
CA LEU A 284 6.66 4.76 6.23
C LEU A 284 5.28 5.04 6.83
N PRO A 285 4.57 4.02 7.36
CA PRO A 285 3.26 4.23 7.98
C PRO A 285 3.30 5.28 9.07
N ILE A 286 2.25 6.09 9.16
CA ILE A 286 2.13 7.24 10.07
C ILE A 286 0.96 7.11 11.04
N ASN A 287 0.27 5.99 11.03
CA ASN A 287 -0.84 5.75 11.95
C ASN A 287 -0.34 5.61 13.39
N ASP A 288 -1.25 5.86 14.34
CA ASP A 288 -0.94 5.80 15.76
C ASP A 288 -0.60 4.38 16.21
N THR A 289 0.54 4.23 16.87
CA THR A 289 1.07 2.97 17.39
C THR A 289 1.17 2.97 18.91
N THR A 290 0.57 3.95 19.57
CA THR A 290 0.72 4.16 21.02
C THR A 290 -0.03 3.09 21.82
N MET A 291 0.71 2.23 22.49
CA MET A 291 0.18 1.17 23.35
C MET A 291 0.61 1.32 24.81
N THR A 292 1.91 1.47 25.05
CA THR A 292 2.51 1.49 26.38
C THR A 292 3.20 2.81 26.73
N HIS A 293 3.25 3.76 25.82
CA HIS A 293 4.02 5.00 25.93
C HIS A 293 5.53 4.77 26.13
N THR A 294 6.03 3.64 25.68
CA THR A 294 7.47 3.30 25.70
C THR A 294 8.02 3.20 24.30
N TRP A 295 9.34 3.08 24.19
CA TRP A 295 10.04 2.93 22.89
C TRP A 295 9.55 1.73 22.08
N THR A 296 8.93 0.73 22.72
CA THR A 296 8.36 -0.43 22.02
C THR A 296 7.21 -0.04 21.09
N ASP A 297 6.61 1.14 21.31
CA ASP A 297 5.59 1.71 20.43
C ASP A 297 6.18 2.35 19.16
N SER A 298 7.49 2.37 19.01
CA SER A 298 8.16 3.04 17.87
C SER A 298 8.02 2.28 16.55
N TYR A 299 7.50 1.07 16.57
CA TYR A 299 7.30 0.22 15.39
C TYR A 299 6.15 0.73 14.52
N PRO A 300 6.41 1.33 13.35
CA PRO A 300 5.37 2.03 12.59
C PRO A 300 4.31 1.12 11.96
N TYR A 301 4.59 -0.17 11.83
CA TYR A 301 3.66 -1.15 11.25
C TYR A 301 2.70 -1.77 12.26
N ASN A 302 2.89 -1.52 13.55
CA ASN A 302 2.04 -2.06 14.62
C ASN A 302 1.06 -1.00 15.12
N SER A 303 0.14 -0.58 14.26
CA SER A 303 -0.80 0.49 14.57
C SER A 303 -1.97 0.01 15.43
N ILE A 304 -2.47 0.93 16.26
CA ILE A 304 -3.72 0.75 17.03
C ILE A 304 -4.94 1.27 16.27
N SER A 305 -4.74 1.95 15.16
CA SER A 305 -5.80 2.48 14.31
C SER A 305 -5.34 2.52 12.86
N ILE A 306 -6.24 2.20 11.93
CA ILE A 306 -5.98 2.37 10.50
C ILE A 306 -6.30 3.78 10.00
N TYR A 307 -6.85 4.64 10.85
CA TYR A 307 -7.27 5.99 10.50
C TYR A 307 -6.49 7.08 11.21
N ALA A 308 -6.32 6.96 12.53
CA ALA A 308 -5.70 7.99 13.35
C ALA A 308 -4.21 8.08 13.12
N PHE A 309 -3.68 9.30 13.08
CA PHE A 309 -2.24 9.54 12.95
C PHE A 309 -1.55 9.58 14.30
N HIS A 310 -0.30 9.17 14.32
CA HIS A 310 0.50 9.22 15.55
C HIS A 310 0.70 10.67 15.99
N PRO A 311 0.35 11.00 17.26
CA PRO A 311 0.49 12.37 17.76
C PRO A 311 1.88 12.97 17.65
N MET A 312 2.95 12.14 17.65
CA MET A 312 4.32 12.63 17.53
C MET A 312 4.61 13.38 16.23
N TYR A 313 3.77 13.20 15.19
CA TYR A 313 3.94 13.90 13.91
C TYR A 313 3.37 15.32 13.90
N ALA A 314 2.74 15.76 14.98
CA ALA A 314 2.24 17.13 15.10
C ALA A 314 3.41 18.12 15.13
N ASP A 315 3.33 19.12 14.28
CA ASP A 315 4.19 20.31 14.36
C ASP A 315 3.59 21.24 15.40
N LEU A 316 4.21 21.31 16.56
CA LEU A 316 3.68 22.06 17.71
C LEU A 316 3.51 23.55 17.42
N LYS A 317 4.42 24.14 16.64
CA LYS A 317 4.36 25.56 16.29
C LYS A 317 3.13 25.93 15.47
N GLN A 318 2.65 25.00 14.65
CA GLN A 318 1.45 25.19 13.84
C GLN A 318 0.16 24.99 14.65
N MET A 319 0.22 24.41 15.85
CA MET A 319 -0.93 24.29 16.73
C MET A 319 -1.25 25.58 17.46
N GLY A 320 -0.27 26.45 17.64
CA GLY A 320 -0.43 27.72 18.33
C GLY A 320 0.76 28.03 19.22
N THR A 321 0.70 29.21 19.83
CA THR A 321 1.69 29.69 20.80
C THR A 321 1.06 29.82 22.16
N LEU A 322 1.70 29.25 23.20
CA LEU A 322 1.21 29.38 24.56
C LEU A 322 1.38 30.84 25.03
N LYS A 323 0.34 31.36 25.67
CA LYS A 323 0.37 32.71 26.24
C LYS A 323 1.32 32.81 27.45
N ASP A 324 1.52 31.70 28.18
CA ASP A 324 2.52 31.62 29.25
C ASP A 324 3.94 31.60 28.65
N LYS A 325 4.61 32.71 28.72
CA LYS A 325 5.95 32.90 28.18
C LYS A 325 7.00 32.01 28.85
N LYS A 326 6.82 31.68 30.13
CA LYS A 326 7.72 30.81 30.89
C LYS A 326 7.61 29.38 30.37
N ALA A 327 6.39 28.91 30.16
CA ALA A 327 6.12 27.59 29.58
C ALA A 327 6.70 27.50 28.16
N MET A 328 6.50 28.51 27.31
CA MET A 328 7.06 28.54 25.96
C MET A 328 8.60 28.52 25.96
N ALA A 329 9.24 29.25 26.87
CA ALA A 329 10.69 29.24 27.02
C ALA A 329 11.20 27.82 27.38
N GLU A 330 10.50 27.12 28.24
CA GLU A 330 10.82 25.73 28.63
C GLU A 330 10.67 24.77 27.44
N PHE A 331 9.61 24.88 26.67
CA PHE A 331 9.44 24.06 25.46
C PHE A 331 10.49 24.37 24.38
N ASN A 332 10.85 25.63 24.20
CA ASN A 332 11.92 26.03 23.28
C ASN A 332 13.28 25.45 23.72
N LYS A 333 13.54 25.38 25.00
CA LYS A 333 14.74 24.76 25.56
C LYS A 333 14.75 23.25 25.29
N ARG A 334 13.66 22.55 25.59
CA ARG A 334 13.52 21.10 25.34
C ARG A 334 13.61 20.78 23.85
N GLN A 335 13.05 21.64 23.01
CA GLN A 335 13.14 21.50 21.56
C GLN A 335 14.60 21.41 21.11
N LYS A 336 15.44 22.32 21.58
CA LYS A 336 16.86 22.32 21.22
C LYS A 336 17.60 21.10 21.77
N GLU A 337 17.31 20.73 23.01
CA GLU A 337 17.93 19.56 23.66
C GLU A 337 17.58 18.25 22.93
N LEU A 338 16.29 18.02 22.67
CA LEU A 338 15.82 16.82 21.97
C LEU A 338 16.30 16.77 20.53
N ASN A 339 16.32 17.91 19.86
CA ASN A 339 16.72 18.00 18.46
C ASN A 339 18.22 17.78 18.24
N ALA A 340 19.01 17.99 19.26
CA ALA A 340 20.45 17.75 19.22
C ALA A 340 20.83 16.28 19.37
N LEU A 341 19.89 15.42 19.77
CA LEU A 341 20.14 13.99 19.95
C LEU A 341 20.39 13.31 18.60
N PRO A 342 21.31 12.34 18.52
CA PRO A 342 21.64 11.66 17.27
C PRO A 342 20.54 10.73 16.77
N THR A 343 19.68 10.26 17.68
CA THR A 343 18.55 9.37 17.40
C THR A 343 17.29 9.92 18.08
N VAL A 344 16.14 9.34 17.74
CA VAL A 344 14.88 9.71 18.41
C VAL A 344 14.85 9.12 19.82
N ASP A 345 14.70 9.98 20.83
CA ASP A 345 14.32 9.56 22.19
C ASP A 345 12.80 9.51 22.23
N TYR A 346 12.22 8.37 21.90
CA TYR A 346 10.78 8.21 21.72
C TYR A 346 9.97 8.66 22.94
N GLU A 347 10.38 8.24 24.12
CA GLU A 347 9.67 8.55 25.36
C GLU A 347 9.73 10.02 25.71
N ALA A 348 10.92 10.63 25.64
CA ALA A 348 11.11 12.05 25.95
C ALA A 348 10.36 12.96 24.96
N VAL A 349 10.40 12.61 23.68
CA VAL A 349 9.70 13.35 22.61
C VAL A 349 8.18 13.31 22.87
N ASN A 350 7.62 12.13 23.08
CA ASN A 350 6.19 11.97 23.27
C ASN A 350 5.71 12.62 24.56
N GLN A 351 6.46 12.49 25.66
CA GLN A 351 6.15 13.19 26.92
C GLN A 351 6.10 14.71 26.72
N THR A 352 7.11 15.27 26.05
CA THR A 352 7.17 16.72 25.82
C THR A 352 6.01 17.18 24.95
N LYS A 353 5.73 16.49 23.87
CA LYS A 353 4.61 16.84 22.98
C LYS A 353 3.26 16.75 23.70
N TRP A 354 3.04 15.72 24.53
CA TRP A 354 1.81 15.57 25.28
C TRP A 354 1.62 16.67 26.33
N GLU A 355 2.69 17.12 26.99
CA GLU A 355 2.61 18.28 27.88
C GLU A 355 2.15 19.52 27.13
N PHE A 356 2.71 19.76 25.94
CA PHE A 356 2.29 20.85 25.06
C PHE A 356 0.83 20.70 24.63
N PHE A 357 0.40 19.51 24.21
CA PHE A 357 -0.98 19.25 23.81
C PHE A 357 -1.97 19.60 24.91
N ARG A 358 -1.69 19.22 26.15
CA ARG A 358 -2.58 19.52 27.27
C ARG A 358 -2.68 21.03 27.52
N LEU A 359 -1.57 21.73 27.44
CA LEU A 359 -1.54 23.18 27.65
C LEU A 359 -2.22 23.96 26.52
N ILE A 360 -1.95 23.61 25.28
CA ILE A 360 -2.56 24.29 24.13
C ILE A 360 -4.04 23.95 24.01
N TYR A 361 -4.44 22.73 24.35
CA TYR A 361 -5.84 22.34 24.41
C TYR A 361 -6.60 23.12 25.47
N LYS A 362 -6.00 23.30 26.64
CA LYS A 362 -6.60 24.11 27.72
C LYS A 362 -6.77 25.56 27.25
N GLN A 363 -5.83 26.09 26.51
CA GLN A 363 -5.87 27.48 26.03
C GLN A 363 -6.84 27.69 24.87
N GLU A 364 -6.88 26.78 23.88
CA GLU A 364 -7.54 26.99 22.59
C GLU A 364 -8.59 25.90 22.24
N GLY A 365 -8.66 24.84 23.02
CA GLY A 365 -9.47 23.66 22.66
C GLY A 365 -10.95 23.97 22.49
N GLU A 366 -11.54 24.71 23.41
CA GLU A 366 -12.98 25.06 23.35
C GLU A 366 -13.30 25.85 22.07
N GLN A 367 -12.48 26.85 21.75
CA GLN A 367 -12.67 27.67 20.56
C GLN A 367 -12.52 26.85 19.28
N VAL A 368 -11.52 25.99 19.21
CA VAL A 368 -11.25 25.15 18.04
C VAL A 368 -12.38 24.15 17.83
N LEU A 369 -12.82 23.47 18.89
CA LEU A 369 -13.92 22.49 18.81
C LEU A 369 -15.26 23.12 18.43
N ALA A 370 -15.42 24.41 18.67
CA ALA A 370 -16.61 25.17 18.29
C ALA A 370 -16.54 25.73 16.86
N SER A 371 -15.39 25.63 16.18
CA SER A 371 -15.21 26.16 14.82
C SER A 371 -15.95 25.33 13.77
N ASP A 372 -16.34 26.00 12.69
CA ASP A 372 -17.01 25.34 11.56
C ASP A 372 -16.07 24.32 10.87
N ALA A 373 -14.79 24.64 10.77
CA ALA A 373 -13.78 23.73 10.20
C ALA A 373 -13.70 22.43 10.99
N PHE A 374 -13.67 22.50 12.32
CA PHE A 374 -13.65 21.31 13.17
C PHE A 374 -14.95 20.53 13.05
N ARG A 375 -16.11 21.21 13.04
CA ARG A 375 -17.41 20.52 12.92
C ARG A 375 -17.50 19.72 11.64
N LYS A 376 -17.04 20.28 10.54
CA LYS A 376 -16.98 19.58 9.24
C LYS A 376 -16.06 18.37 9.31
N PHE A 377 -14.87 18.53 9.85
CA PHE A 377 -13.93 17.41 10.08
C PHE A 377 -14.57 16.33 10.96
N PHE A 378 -15.17 16.71 12.06
CA PHE A 378 -15.81 15.78 13.00
C PHE A 378 -16.93 14.98 12.33
N GLU A 379 -17.83 15.65 11.62
CA GLU A 379 -18.94 14.99 10.93
C GLU A 379 -18.45 13.98 9.88
N ASN A 380 -17.36 14.29 9.18
CA ASN A 380 -16.79 13.41 8.18
C ASN A 380 -16.00 12.24 8.77
N ASN A 381 -15.59 12.33 10.04
CA ASN A 381 -14.66 11.38 10.64
C ASN A 381 -15.15 10.74 11.94
N LYS A 382 -16.31 11.14 12.47
CA LYS A 382 -16.79 10.69 13.78
C LYS A 382 -16.91 9.18 13.93
N GLU A 383 -17.18 8.46 12.83
CA GLU A 383 -17.34 7.01 12.84
C GLU A 383 -16.09 6.29 13.39
N TRP A 384 -14.89 6.79 13.03
CA TRP A 384 -13.64 6.23 13.55
C TRP A 384 -13.03 7.07 14.68
N LEU A 385 -13.23 8.38 14.65
CA LEU A 385 -12.59 9.32 15.58
C LEU A 385 -13.10 9.14 17.01
N GLN A 386 -14.40 8.95 17.21
CA GLN A 386 -14.98 8.71 18.52
C GLN A 386 -14.46 7.40 19.15
N PRO A 387 -14.54 6.24 18.47
CA PRO A 387 -13.98 5.02 19.04
C PRO A 387 -12.48 5.12 19.32
N TYR A 388 -11.71 5.75 18.44
CA TYR A 388 -10.28 5.95 18.64
C TYR A 388 -9.98 6.78 19.89
N ALA A 389 -10.66 7.90 20.06
CA ALA A 389 -10.45 8.79 21.19
C ALA A 389 -10.81 8.10 22.51
N VAL A 390 -11.93 7.37 22.54
CA VAL A 390 -12.36 6.62 23.73
C VAL A 390 -11.40 5.47 24.03
N PHE A 391 -10.99 4.71 23.03
CA PHE A 391 -10.00 3.64 23.18
C PHE A 391 -8.70 4.17 23.81
N SER A 392 -8.22 5.28 23.29
CA SER A 392 -6.96 5.91 23.75
C SER A 392 -7.10 6.40 25.20
N TYR A 393 -8.24 7.00 25.54
CA TYR A 393 -8.54 7.40 26.91
C TYR A 393 -8.60 6.20 27.87
N LEU A 394 -9.30 5.15 27.49
CA LEU A 394 -9.44 3.94 28.33
C LEU A 394 -8.11 3.20 28.47
N ARG A 395 -7.32 3.11 27.39
CA ARG A 395 -5.97 2.56 27.43
C ARG A 395 -5.13 3.24 28.51
N ASP A 396 -5.14 4.57 28.55
CA ASP A 396 -4.36 5.35 29.49
C ASP A 396 -4.92 5.25 30.91
N ALA A 397 -6.24 5.28 31.06
CA ALA A 397 -6.92 5.15 32.36
C ALA A 397 -6.70 3.78 33.00
N TYR A 398 -6.76 2.73 32.20
CA TYR A 398 -6.56 1.34 32.66
C TYR A 398 -5.13 0.84 32.49
N LYS A 399 -4.22 1.65 31.93
CA LYS A 399 -2.79 1.38 31.75
C LYS A 399 -2.50 0.11 30.94
N THR A 400 -3.37 -0.24 30.01
CA THR A 400 -3.18 -1.36 29.09
C THR A 400 -4.00 -1.13 27.81
N PRO A 401 -3.42 -1.43 26.62
CA PRO A 401 -4.16 -1.43 25.37
C PRO A 401 -5.01 -2.69 25.19
N ASN A 402 -4.78 -3.70 26.03
CA ASN A 402 -5.52 -4.96 25.95
C ASN A 402 -6.92 -4.77 26.54
N PHE A 403 -7.87 -4.40 25.70
CA PHE A 403 -9.24 -4.11 26.09
C PHE A 403 -9.95 -5.31 26.76
N ARG A 404 -9.46 -6.52 26.54
CA ARG A 404 -10.02 -7.73 27.18
C ARG A 404 -9.75 -7.76 28.69
N GLU A 405 -8.73 -7.03 29.15
CA GLU A 405 -8.34 -6.90 30.55
C GLU A 405 -8.95 -5.67 31.25
N TRP A 406 -9.67 -4.81 30.50
CA TRP A 406 -10.27 -3.61 31.08
C TRP A 406 -11.39 -3.97 32.08
N PRO A 407 -11.54 -3.22 33.18
CA PRO A 407 -12.63 -3.43 34.11
C PRO A 407 -14.02 -3.21 33.51
N LYS A 408 -14.13 -2.29 32.55
CA LYS A 408 -15.35 -1.95 31.81
C LYS A 408 -15.00 -1.79 30.34
N PHE A 409 -16.01 -1.87 29.46
CA PHE A 409 -15.89 -1.65 28.02
C PHE A 409 -15.04 -2.70 27.30
N THR A 410 -14.94 -3.91 27.86
CA THR A 410 -14.25 -5.02 27.18
C THR A 410 -14.91 -5.36 25.85
N GLU A 411 -16.23 -5.19 25.78
CA GLU A 411 -17.01 -5.32 24.56
C GLU A 411 -17.43 -3.93 24.09
N TYR A 412 -17.20 -3.65 22.80
CA TYR A 412 -17.58 -2.39 22.18
C TYR A 412 -19.09 -2.31 21.97
N LYS A 413 -19.69 -1.24 22.46
CA LYS A 413 -21.10 -0.89 22.22
C LYS A 413 -21.16 0.57 21.78
N ALA A 414 -21.53 0.79 20.52
CA ALA A 414 -21.50 2.11 19.89
C ALA A 414 -22.25 3.19 20.71
N GLU A 415 -23.40 2.82 21.29
CA GLU A 415 -24.22 3.75 22.08
C GLU A 415 -23.54 4.22 23.37
N GLU A 416 -22.85 3.32 24.06
CA GLU A 416 -22.09 3.64 25.29
C GLU A 416 -20.91 4.56 24.96
N ILE A 417 -20.24 4.30 23.88
CA ILE A 417 -19.09 5.09 23.45
C ILE A 417 -19.52 6.49 23.00
N GLU A 418 -20.62 6.58 22.29
CA GLU A 418 -21.17 7.88 21.86
C GLU A 418 -21.57 8.75 23.07
N LYS A 419 -22.13 8.16 24.13
CA LYS A 419 -22.45 8.88 25.37
C LYS A 419 -21.20 9.47 26.03
N LEU A 420 -20.09 8.74 26.04
CA LEU A 420 -18.83 9.25 26.59
C LEU A 420 -18.29 10.44 25.80
N CYS A 421 -18.61 10.53 24.52
CA CYS A 421 -18.18 11.59 23.62
C CYS A 421 -19.04 12.84 23.64
N GLN A 422 -20.08 12.89 24.51
CA GLN A 422 -20.92 14.08 24.64
C GLN A 422 -20.31 15.09 25.60
N PRO A 423 -20.51 16.41 25.36
CA PRO A 423 -19.94 17.46 26.22
C PRO A 423 -20.35 17.36 27.67
N GLU A 424 -21.52 16.75 27.97
CA GLU A 424 -22.03 16.54 29.30
C GLU A 424 -21.31 15.42 30.07
N SER A 425 -20.57 14.57 29.40
CA SER A 425 -19.82 13.50 30.04
C SER A 425 -18.69 14.04 30.90
N ALA A 426 -18.49 13.46 32.07
CA ALA A 426 -17.36 13.81 32.94
C ALA A 426 -16.01 13.50 32.29
N ASP A 427 -15.96 12.52 31.39
CA ASP A 427 -14.76 12.07 30.71
C ASP A 427 -14.46 12.86 29.42
N TYR A 428 -15.40 13.73 29.01
CA TYR A 428 -15.31 14.46 27.74
C TYR A 428 -14.00 15.24 27.54
N PRO A 429 -13.46 15.98 28.51
CA PRO A 429 -12.22 16.71 28.33
C PRO A 429 -11.03 15.79 27.97
N HIS A 430 -11.00 14.60 28.57
CA HIS A 430 -9.95 13.61 28.31
C HIS A 430 -10.10 12.89 26.96
N ILE A 431 -11.31 12.88 26.42
CA ILE A 431 -11.60 12.30 25.11
C ILE A 431 -11.43 13.33 24.00
N ALA A 432 -11.99 14.54 24.21
CA ALA A 432 -11.99 15.60 23.21
C ALA A 432 -10.59 16.12 22.85
N ILE A 433 -9.61 15.95 23.72
CA ILE A 433 -8.24 16.31 23.41
C ILE A 433 -7.72 15.49 22.20
N TYR A 434 -8.15 14.24 22.07
CA TYR A 434 -7.81 13.41 20.89
C TYR A 434 -8.48 13.92 19.62
N PHE A 435 -9.70 14.42 19.69
CA PHE A 435 -10.36 15.10 18.57
C PHE A 435 -9.55 16.30 18.10
N PHE A 436 -9.13 17.11 19.06
CA PHE A 436 -8.34 18.31 18.83
C PHE A 436 -6.99 18.00 18.17
N ILE A 437 -6.26 17.00 18.69
CA ILE A 437 -4.97 16.60 18.16
C ILE A 437 -5.12 16.05 16.73
N GLN A 438 -6.07 15.15 16.50
CA GLN A 438 -6.28 14.55 15.18
C GLN A 438 -6.73 15.58 14.15
N PHE A 439 -7.51 16.58 14.56
CA PHE A 439 -7.86 17.69 13.68
C PHE A 439 -6.64 18.47 13.22
N HIS A 440 -5.74 18.80 14.14
CA HIS A 440 -4.49 19.49 13.79
C HIS A 440 -3.60 18.64 12.89
N LEU A 441 -3.48 17.35 13.18
CA LEU A 441 -2.71 16.42 12.32
C LEU A 441 -3.30 16.36 10.92
N HIS A 442 -4.61 16.30 10.80
CA HIS A 442 -5.30 16.35 9.51
C HIS A 442 -4.95 17.60 8.73
N LEU A 443 -5.06 18.77 9.35
CA LEU A 443 -4.75 20.05 8.70
C LEU A 443 -3.29 20.11 8.24
N GLN A 444 -2.38 19.65 9.08
CA GLN A 444 -0.94 19.71 8.80
C GLN A 444 -0.53 18.76 7.67
N LEU A 445 -1.05 17.54 7.67
CA LEU A 445 -0.77 16.59 6.61
C LEU A 445 -1.43 17.01 5.29
N LEU A 446 -2.65 17.52 5.34
CA LEU A 446 -3.34 18.03 4.16
C LEU A 446 -2.55 19.20 3.54
N ALA A 447 -2.00 20.10 4.36
CA ALA A 447 -1.15 21.18 3.89
C ALA A 447 0.10 20.65 3.17
N ALA A 448 0.71 19.60 3.68
CA ALA A 448 1.84 18.95 3.02
C ALA A 448 1.43 18.30 1.68
N THR A 449 0.27 17.68 1.64
CA THR A 449 -0.29 17.09 0.40
C THR A 449 -0.52 18.15 -0.67
N GLU A 450 -1.15 19.24 -0.31
CA GLU A 450 -1.41 20.36 -1.22
C GLU A 450 -0.10 20.98 -1.72
N HIS A 451 0.88 21.12 -0.84
CA HIS A 451 2.20 21.62 -1.18
C HIS A 451 2.92 20.71 -2.20
N ALA A 452 2.85 19.40 -2.01
CA ALA A 452 3.40 18.41 -2.93
C ALA A 452 2.74 18.50 -4.31
N ARG A 453 1.42 18.51 -4.35
CA ARG A 453 0.66 18.63 -5.61
C ARG A 453 0.96 19.93 -6.36
N ALA A 454 1.01 21.04 -5.66
CA ALA A 454 1.31 22.34 -6.26
C ALA A 454 2.72 22.39 -6.88
N ASN A 455 3.63 21.56 -6.42
CA ASN A 455 5.02 21.51 -6.88
C ASN A 455 5.35 20.29 -7.74
N GLY A 456 4.34 19.53 -8.17
CA GLY A 456 4.54 18.37 -9.03
C GLY A 456 5.28 17.21 -8.38
N VAL A 457 5.09 17.02 -7.07
CA VAL A 457 5.67 15.94 -6.28
C VAL A 457 4.54 15.04 -5.76
N VAL A 458 4.74 13.73 -5.83
CA VAL A 458 3.80 12.73 -5.31
C VAL A 458 4.19 12.35 -3.90
N LEU A 459 3.25 12.44 -2.97
CA LEU A 459 3.38 11.79 -1.67
C LEU A 459 2.94 10.34 -1.81
N LYS A 460 3.85 9.42 -1.52
CA LYS A 460 3.59 7.98 -1.55
C LYS A 460 3.53 7.46 -0.13
N GLY A 461 2.33 7.03 0.29
CA GLY A 461 2.11 6.44 1.60
C GLY A 461 2.48 4.96 1.64
N ASP A 462 2.49 4.41 2.84
CA ASP A 462 2.75 3.00 3.08
C ASP A 462 1.61 2.44 3.93
N ILE A 463 0.91 1.44 3.41
CA ILE A 463 -0.26 0.85 4.06
C ILE A 463 0.15 -0.52 4.62
N PRO A 464 0.27 -0.67 5.95
CA PRO A 464 0.64 -1.94 6.57
C PRO A 464 -0.37 -3.05 6.27
N ILE A 465 0.11 -4.27 6.10
CA ILE A 465 -0.77 -5.44 5.97
C ILE A 465 -1.47 -5.76 7.30
N GLY A 466 -0.81 -5.53 8.42
CA GLY A 466 -1.31 -5.91 9.72
C GLY A 466 -1.89 -4.75 10.53
N ILE A 467 -2.50 -5.10 11.64
CA ILE A 467 -2.94 -4.18 12.68
C ILE A 467 -2.75 -4.86 14.04
N SER A 468 -2.54 -4.08 15.09
CA SER A 468 -2.35 -4.65 16.43
C SER A 468 -3.56 -5.45 16.90
N ARG A 469 -3.30 -6.54 17.63
CA ARG A 469 -4.35 -7.29 18.36
C ARG A 469 -5.09 -6.40 19.34
N ASN A 470 -4.40 -5.40 19.86
CA ASN A 470 -4.90 -4.43 20.84
C ASN A 470 -5.17 -3.09 20.15
N SER A 471 -5.93 -3.14 19.07
CA SER A 471 -6.28 -1.97 18.25
C SER A 471 -7.73 -1.58 18.43
N VAL A 472 -8.04 -0.36 18.00
CA VAL A 472 -9.41 0.15 17.94
C VAL A 472 -10.27 -0.76 17.07
N GLU A 473 -9.76 -1.19 15.90
CA GLU A 473 -10.51 -2.02 14.96
C GLU A 473 -10.74 -3.44 15.49
N ALA A 474 -9.77 -4.03 16.19
CA ALA A 474 -9.96 -5.32 16.87
C ALA A 474 -11.02 -5.22 17.99
N TRP A 475 -11.16 -4.07 18.61
CA TRP A 475 -12.16 -3.80 19.65
C TRP A 475 -13.56 -3.56 19.04
N THR A 476 -13.65 -2.73 18.00
CA THR A 476 -14.92 -2.33 17.38
C THR A 476 -15.46 -3.33 16.38
N GLU A 477 -14.58 -4.04 15.67
CA GLU A 477 -14.94 -4.92 14.56
C GLU A 477 -14.20 -6.27 14.64
N PRO A 478 -14.27 -6.99 15.79
CA PRO A 478 -13.47 -8.21 15.99
C PRO A 478 -13.79 -9.35 15.01
N TYR A 479 -14.97 -9.34 14.40
CA TYR A 479 -15.41 -10.35 13.44
C TYR A 479 -14.61 -10.35 12.13
N TYR A 480 -13.89 -9.28 11.82
CA TYR A 480 -13.01 -9.21 10.65
C TYR A 480 -11.65 -9.90 10.85
N PHE A 481 -11.34 -10.32 12.08
CA PHE A 481 -10.01 -10.82 12.42
C PHE A 481 -10.04 -12.23 12.98
N ASN A 482 -8.98 -13.01 12.66
CA ASN A 482 -8.69 -14.29 13.30
C ASN A 482 -7.68 -14.04 14.43
N LEU A 483 -8.15 -14.12 15.67
CA LEU A 483 -7.32 -13.83 16.84
C LEU A 483 -6.53 -15.05 17.33
N ASN A 484 -6.76 -16.22 16.75
CA ASN A 484 -6.12 -17.48 17.10
C ASN A 484 -4.93 -17.85 16.21
N GLY A 485 -4.45 -16.92 15.41
CA GLY A 485 -3.27 -17.06 14.56
C GLY A 485 -2.42 -15.80 14.59
N GLN A 486 -1.16 -15.92 14.18
CA GLN A 486 -0.20 -14.84 14.10
C GLN A 486 0.28 -14.69 12.65
N ALA A 487 0.13 -13.51 12.08
CA ALA A 487 0.65 -13.23 10.75
C ALA A 487 2.18 -13.15 10.79
N GLY A 488 2.81 -13.60 9.73
CA GLY A 488 4.25 -13.53 9.60
C GLY A 488 4.71 -13.86 8.19
N ALA A 489 5.98 -14.21 8.07
CA ALA A 489 6.60 -14.63 6.82
C ALA A 489 7.38 -15.93 7.01
N PRO A 490 7.40 -16.81 5.99
CA PRO A 490 8.25 -17.99 6.02
C PRO A 490 9.74 -17.60 5.99
N PRO A 491 10.66 -18.54 6.24
CA PRO A 491 12.10 -18.28 6.14
C PRO A 491 12.48 -17.65 4.80
N ASP A 492 13.28 -16.59 4.85
CA ASP A 492 13.75 -15.84 3.69
C ASP A 492 15.14 -15.24 3.95
N ASP A 493 15.56 -14.31 3.09
CA ASP A 493 16.84 -13.61 3.22
C ASP A 493 16.91 -12.69 4.46
N PHE A 494 15.77 -12.29 5.02
CA PHE A 494 15.71 -11.45 6.21
C PHE A 494 15.81 -12.26 7.50
N SER A 495 15.33 -13.51 7.52
CA SER A 495 15.31 -14.35 8.72
C SER A 495 15.26 -15.84 8.38
N VAL A 496 16.23 -16.61 8.91
CA VAL A 496 16.29 -18.07 8.73
C VAL A 496 15.19 -18.85 9.45
N ASN A 497 14.62 -18.28 10.51
CA ASN A 497 13.52 -18.87 11.29
C ASN A 497 12.15 -18.33 10.90
N GLY A 498 12.06 -17.58 9.80
CA GLY A 498 10.89 -16.84 9.46
C GLY A 498 10.69 -15.62 10.34
N GLN A 499 9.65 -14.86 10.07
CA GLN A 499 9.27 -13.69 10.86
C GLN A 499 7.90 -13.92 11.48
N ASN A 500 7.77 -13.64 12.76
CA ASN A 500 6.49 -13.60 13.45
C ASN A 500 6.14 -12.14 13.75
N TRP A 501 5.24 -11.57 12.97
CA TRP A 501 4.80 -10.17 13.15
C TRP A 501 3.80 -10.01 14.28
N GLY A 502 3.18 -11.11 14.72
CA GLY A 502 2.25 -11.12 15.84
C GLY A 502 0.87 -10.56 15.56
N PHE A 503 0.60 -10.05 14.38
CA PHE A 503 -0.70 -9.48 14.02
C PHE A 503 -1.75 -10.58 13.89
N PRO A 504 -3.04 -10.30 14.19
CA PRO A 504 -4.12 -11.21 13.80
C PRO A 504 -4.20 -11.29 12.26
N THR A 505 -4.67 -12.40 11.76
CA THR A 505 -4.96 -12.53 10.32
C THR A 505 -6.38 -12.08 10.04
N TYR A 506 -6.69 -11.80 8.75
CA TYR A 506 -8.01 -11.35 8.36
C TYR A 506 -8.95 -12.52 8.09
N ASN A 507 -10.20 -12.35 8.52
CA ASN A 507 -11.29 -13.25 8.14
C ASN A 507 -11.88 -12.79 6.80
N TRP A 508 -11.26 -13.24 5.72
CA TRP A 508 -11.63 -12.81 4.37
C TRP A 508 -13.05 -13.21 3.98
N ASP A 509 -13.57 -14.32 4.51
CA ASP A 509 -14.93 -14.76 4.23
C ASP A 509 -15.97 -13.77 4.77
N VAL A 510 -15.74 -13.24 5.96
CA VAL A 510 -16.60 -12.21 6.55
C VAL A 510 -16.44 -10.88 5.80
N MET A 511 -15.23 -10.51 5.43
CA MET A 511 -14.98 -9.28 4.68
C MET A 511 -15.63 -9.32 3.29
N GLU A 512 -15.65 -10.48 2.63
CA GLU A 512 -16.28 -10.66 1.32
C GLU A 512 -17.78 -10.36 1.36
N LYS A 513 -18.46 -10.72 2.44
CA LYS A 513 -19.92 -10.57 2.58
C LYS A 513 -20.40 -9.11 2.47
N ASP A 514 -19.56 -8.14 2.85
CA ASP A 514 -19.91 -6.72 2.74
C ASP A 514 -19.10 -5.98 1.65
N GLY A 515 -18.49 -6.74 0.73
CA GLY A 515 -17.72 -6.18 -0.37
C GLY A 515 -16.37 -5.58 0.05
N TYR A 516 -15.76 -6.12 1.09
CA TYR A 516 -14.46 -5.66 1.63
C TYR A 516 -14.49 -4.20 2.09
N SER A 517 -15.60 -3.78 2.70
CA SER A 517 -15.84 -2.39 3.10
C SER A 517 -14.74 -1.85 4.04
N TRP A 518 -14.20 -2.69 4.92
CA TRP A 518 -13.14 -2.31 5.84
C TRP A 518 -11.89 -1.80 5.10
N TRP A 519 -11.44 -2.54 4.07
CA TRP A 519 -10.30 -2.14 3.25
C TRP A 519 -10.63 -0.96 2.34
N MET A 520 -11.84 -0.92 1.79
CA MET A 520 -12.31 0.20 0.95
C MET A 520 -12.27 1.53 1.71
N LYS A 521 -12.78 1.54 2.93
CA LYS A 521 -12.76 2.73 3.81
C LYS A 521 -11.33 3.16 4.14
N ARG A 522 -10.45 2.20 4.41
CA ARG A 522 -9.04 2.46 4.69
C ARG A 522 -8.35 3.15 3.51
N PHE A 523 -8.50 2.61 2.32
CA PHE A 523 -7.91 3.21 1.11
C PHE A 523 -8.49 4.59 0.81
N ARG A 524 -9.80 4.76 0.95
CA ARG A 524 -10.45 6.07 0.75
C ARG A 524 -9.91 7.11 1.72
N LYS A 525 -9.73 6.76 2.98
CA LYS A 525 -9.15 7.67 3.97
C LYS A 525 -7.73 8.07 3.59
N MET A 526 -6.90 7.12 3.22
CA MET A 526 -5.52 7.39 2.80
C MET A 526 -5.45 8.23 1.52
N SER A 527 -6.43 8.09 0.61
CA SER A 527 -6.48 8.87 -0.63
C SER A 527 -6.72 10.38 -0.42
N GLU A 528 -7.16 10.79 0.77
CA GLU A 528 -7.25 12.21 1.12
C GLU A 528 -5.87 12.88 1.18
N TYR A 529 -4.82 12.09 1.48
CA TYR A 529 -3.48 12.62 1.76
C TYR A 529 -2.43 12.15 0.77
N PHE A 530 -2.63 11.01 0.12
CA PHE A 530 -1.62 10.41 -0.76
C PHE A 530 -2.17 10.24 -2.17
N ASP A 531 -1.28 10.38 -3.15
CA ASP A 531 -1.59 10.12 -4.57
C ASP A 531 -0.98 8.81 -5.07
N ALA A 532 -0.14 8.20 -4.25
CA ALA A 532 0.40 6.86 -4.48
C ALA A 532 0.53 6.15 -3.12
N TYR A 533 0.53 4.83 -3.14
CA TYR A 533 0.78 4.05 -1.95
C TYR A 533 1.47 2.73 -2.26
N ARG A 534 2.21 2.27 -1.28
CA ARG A 534 2.80 0.95 -1.25
C ARG A 534 1.89 0.04 -0.44
N ILE A 535 1.41 -1.03 -1.04
CA ILE A 535 0.74 -2.10 -0.29
C ILE A 535 1.86 -2.94 0.34
N ASP A 536 2.00 -2.83 1.65
CA ASP A 536 2.90 -3.66 2.41
C ASP A 536 2.46 -5.12 2.30
N HIS A 537 3.40 -6.01 1.97
CA HIS A 537 3.16 -7.43 1.81
C HIS A 537 1.92 -7.75 0.95
N ILE A 538 1.94 -7.35 -0.31
CA ILE A 538 0.80 -7.58 -1.23
C ILE A 538 0.45 -9.07 -1.33
N LEU A 539 1.41 -9.96 -1.10
CA LEU A 539 1.19 -11.41 -1.05
C LEU A 539 0.11 -11.80 -0.04
N GLY A 540 -0.09 -10.99 1.00
CA GLY A 540 -1.15 -11.21 2.00
C GLY A 540 -2.57 -11.21 1.43
N PHE A 541 -2.79 -10.63 0.25
CA PHE A 541 -4.08 -10.68 -0.46
C PHE A 541 -4.27 -11.97 -1.26
N PHE A 542 -3.19 -12.70 -1.49
CA PHE A 542 -3.18 -14.04 -2.09
C PHE A 542 -3.27 -15.11 -1.01
N ARG A 543 -2.41 -15.01 -0.03
CA ARG A 543 -2.31 -15.86 1.16
C ARG A 543 -1.45 -15.16 2.21
N ILE A 544 -1.60 -15.61 3.46
CA ILE A 544 -0.78 -15.14 4.56
C ILE A 544 -0.09 -16.34 5.21
N TRP A 545 1.16 -16.12 5.67
CA TRP A 545 1.84 -17.09 6.50
C TRP A 545 1.29 -16.94 7.91
N GLU A 546 0.57 -17.95 8.36
CA GLU A 546 -0.08 -17.95 9.66
C GLU A 546 0.65 -18.89 10.61
N ILE A 547 1.11 -18.33 11.72
CA ILE A 547 1.86 -19.02 12.76
C ILE A 547 0.90 -19.31 13.90
N PRO A 548 0.86 -20.56 14.41
CA PRO A 548 -0.01 -20.88 15.54
C PRO A 548 0.38 -20.11 16.80
N MET A 549 -0.59 -19.81 17.66
CA MET A 549 -0.37 -19.00 18.86
C MET A 549 0.64 -19.62 19.83
N HIS A 550 0.80 -20.93 19.83
CA HIS A 550 1.76 -21.62 20.68
C HIS A 550 3.21 -21.55 20.19
N ALA A 551 3.43 -21.07 18.97
CA ALA A 551 4.75 -20.94 18.37
C ALA A 551 5.31 -19.51 18.52
N VAL A 552 6.61 -19.40 18.68
CA VAL A 552 7.36 -18.14 18.71
C VAL A 552 7.96 -17.84 17.34
N HIS A 553 8.61 -18.84 16.73
CA HIS A 553 9.23 -18.72 15.40
C HIS A 553 8.24 -19.05 14.27
N GLY A 554 8.61 -18.66 13.06
CA GLY A 554 7.80 -18.85 11.89
C GLY A 554 7.81 -20.23 11.26
N LEU A 555 8.66 -21.15 11.73
CA LEU A 555 8.85 -22.47 11.10
C LEU A 555 7.61 -23.37 11.16
N LEU A 556 6.80 -23.27 12.19
CA LEU A 556 5.60 -24.06 12.37
C LEU A 556 4.34 -23.47 11.71
N GLY A 557 4.53 -22.42 10.92
CA GLY A 557 3.43 -21.77 10.20
C GLY A 557 2.93 -22.58 9.00
N GLN A 558 1.83 -22.09 8.44
CA GLN A 558 1.23 -22.60 7.20
C GLN A 558 0.60 -21.44 6.44
N PHE A 559 0.52 -21.57 5.11
CA PHE A 559 -0.18 -20.59 4.29
C PHE A 559 -1.71 -20.73 4.47
N VAL A 560 -2.38 -19.61 4.59
CA VAL A 560 -3.84 -19.51 4.69
C VAL A 560 -4.34 -18.44 3.71
N PRO A 561 -5.27 -18.77 2.80
CA PRO A 561 -5.77 -20.10 2.51
C PRO A 561 -4.74 -20.96 1.77
N ALA A 562 -4.88 -22.26 1.87
CA ALA A 562 -4.05 -23.22 1.16
C ALA A 562 -4.84 -24.51 0.86
N LEU A 563 -4.24 -25.38 0.08
CA LEU A 563 -4.78 -26.67 -0.26
C LEU A 563 -3.99 -27.76 0.48
N PRO A 564 -4.36 -28.11 1.72
CA PRO A 564 -3.64 -29.11 2.48
C PRO A 564 -3.68 -30.48 1.80
N MET A 565 -2.75 -31.34 2.14
CA MET A 565 -2.60 -32.67 1.57
C MET A 565 -3.26 -33.72 2.44
N THR A 566 -3.99 -34.63 1.81
CA THR A 566 -4.52 -35.81 2.49
C THR A 566 -3.39 -36.84 2.68
N ARG A 567 -3.61 -37.78 3.61
CA ARG A 567 -2.72 -38.92 3.80
C ARG A 567 -2.50 -39.70 2.49
N GLU A 568 -3.58 -39.94 1.74
CA GLU A 568 -3.54 -40.66 0.48
C GLU A 568 -2.72 -39.93 -0.59
N GLU A 569 -2.82 -38.61 -0.66
CA GLU A 569 -1.98 -37.80 -1.54
C GLU A 569 -0.50 -37.92 -1.20
N ILE A 570 -0.17 -37.86 0.09
CA ILE A 570 1.22 -37.99 0.57
C ILE A 570 1.78 -39.36 0.23
N GLU A 571 1.02 -40.41 0.50
CA GLU A 571 1.41 -41.79 0.18
C GLU A 571 1.57 -42.01 -1.33
N GLY A 572 0.79 -41.32 -2.14
CA GLY A 572 0.89 -41.34 -3.60
C GLY A 572 2.24 -40.89 -4.15
N TYR A 573 3.01 -40.09 -3.40
CA TYR A 573 4.37 -39.71 -3.75
C TYR A 573 5.41 -40.79 -3.48
N GLY A 574 5.02 -41.89 -2.79
CA GLY A 574 5.87 -43.02 -2.56
C GLY A 574 6.46 -43.18 -1.16
N MET A 575 5.89 -42.49 -0.17
CA MET A 575 6.31 -42.63 1.21
C MET A 575 5.13 -43.05 2.10
N ALA A 576 5.37 -43.99 3.03
CA ALA A 576 4.38 -44.33 4.02
C ALA A 576 4.19 -43.18 5.01
N PHE A 577 2.94 -42.79 5.26
CA PHE A 577 2.64 -41.66 6.16
C PHE A 577 2.53 -42.16 7.60
N ARG A 578 3.55 -41.87 8.38
CA ARG A 578 3.63 -42.18 9.81
C ARG A 578 3.28 -40.94 10.62
N GLU A 579 2.01 -40.69 10.86
CA GLU A 579 1.51 -39.46 11.46
C GLU A 579 2.21 -39.12 12.77
N ASP A 580 2.29 -40.06 13.70
CA ASP A 580 2.91 -39.85 15.01
C ASP A 580 4.41 -39.54 14.95
N PHE A 581 5.07 -39.99 13.92
CA PHE A 581 6.49 -39.70 13.72
C PHE A 581 6.69 -38.36 13.02
N PHE A 582 5.90 -38.08 11.99
CA PHE A 582 6.10 -36.92 11.11
C PHE A 582 5.56 -35.61 11.68
N THR A 583 4.59 -35.64 12.57
CA THR A 583 3.93 -34.44 13.09
C THR A 583 4.35 -34.04 14.50
N LYS A 584 5.22 -34.81 15.12
CA LYS A 584 5.74 -34.54 16.46
C LYS A 584 7.24 -34.24 16.42
N PRO A 585 7.77 -33.46 17.38
CA PRO A 585 9.19 -33.15 17.45
C PRO A 585 10.07 -34.41 17.47
N TYR A 586 11.04 -34.47 16.56
CA TYR A 586 12.02 -35.55 16.49
C TYR A 586 13.20 -35.22 17.39
N ILE A 587 13.32 -35.96 18.51
CA ILE A 587 14.39 -35.73 19.49
C ILE A 587 15.13 -37.07 19.70
N HIS A 588 16.36 -37.14 19.19
CA HIS A 588 17.20 -38.33 19.31
C HIS A 588 18.47 -38.04 20.09
N GLU A 589 18.88 -39.02 20.88
CA GLU A 589 20.09 -38.93 21.72
C GLU A 589 21.34 -38.48 20.98
N TYR A 590 21.53 -38.92 19.73
CA TYR A 590 22.78 -38.70 19.01
C TYR A 590 23.12 -37.22 18.75
N PHE A 591 22.15 -36.33 18.65
CA PHE A 591 22.43 -34.93 18.37
C PHE A 591 22.31 -33.99 19.59
N LEU A 592 21.80 -34.46 20.72
CA LEU A 592 21.56 -33.60 21.89
C LEU A 592 22.87 -32.99 22.43
N GLY A 593 23.94 -33.80 22.48
CA GLY A 593 25.23 -33.30 22.93
C GLY A 593 25.81 -32.21 22.02
N GLN A 594 25.60 -32.34 20.73
CA GLN A 594 26.01 -31.33 19.75
C GLN A 594 25.22 -30.04 19.89
N MET A 595 23.90 -30.13 20.13
CA MET A 595 23.04 -28.97 20.26
C MET A 595 23.27 -28.18 21.55
N PHE A 596 23.39 -28.88 22.67
CA PHE A 596 23.38 -28.26 24.00
C PHE A 596 24.74 -28.26 24.72
N GLY A 597 25.74 -29.00 24.18
CA GLY A 597 27.07 -29.02 24.74
C GLY A 597 27.08 -29.34 26.24
N PRO A 598 27.63 -28.46 27.09
CA PRO A 598 27.71 -28.72 28.54
C PRO A 598 26.34 -28.70 29.24
N HIS A 599 25.31 -28.22 28.57
CA HIS A 599 23.94 -28.10 29.12
C HIS A 599 23.06 -29.32 28.83
N THR A 600 23.61 -30.34 28.16
CA THR A 600 22.83 -31.52 27.71
C THR A 600 22.17 -32.25 28.89
N ASP A 601 22.88 -32.49 29.99
CA ASP A 601 22.30 -33.19 31.15
C ASP A 601 21.17 -32.36 31.80
N TYR A 602 21.36 -31.06 31.91
CA TYR A 602 20.33 -30.15 32.41
C TYR A 602 19.05 -30.19 31.55
N VAL A 603 19.21 -30.17 30.23
CA VAL A 603 18.09 -30.25 29.28
C VAL A 603 17.35 -31.59 29.43
N LYS A 604 18.10 -32.71 29.50
CA LYS A 604 17.51 -34.04 29.69
C LYS A 604 16.73 -34.18 31.00
N GLN A 605 17.18 -33.56 32.05
CA GLN A 605 16.54 -33.64 33.37
C GLN A 605 15.32 -32.73 33.50
N THR A 606 15.35 -31.60 32.85
CA THR A 606 14.37 -30.51 33.06
C THR A 606 13.31 -30.42 32.00
N PHE A 607 13.66 -30.53 30.72
CA PHE A 607 12.76 -30.13 29.61
C PHE A 607 12.24 -31.29 28.77
N ILE A 608 12.99 -32.41 28.73
CA ILE A 608 12.60 -33.57 27.92
C ILE A 608 12.51 -34.82 28.80
N GLU A 609 11.87 -35.86 28.28
CA GLU A 609 11.76 -37.16 28.95
C GLU A 609 11.88 -38.31 27.94
N PRO A 610 12.39 -39.46 28.32
CA PRO A 610 12.47 -40.61 27.41
C PRO A 610 11.11 -41.10 26.97
N THR A 611 11.06 -41.66 25.77
CA THR A 611 9.90 -42.38 25.28
C THR A 611 10.09 -43.89 25.38
N GLU A 612 9.12 -44.67 24.96
CA GLU A 612 9.20 -46.13 24.89
C GLU A 612 10.20 -46.62 23.84
N THR A 613 10.57 -45.76 22.89
CA THR A 613 11.55 -46.04 21.85
C THR A 613 12.96 -45.73 22.36
N TRP A 614 13.91 -46.65 22.19
CA TRP A 614 15.30 -46.47 22.57
C TRP A 614 15.90 -45.22 21.96
N GLU A 615 16.56 -44.39 22.78
CA GLU A 615 17.26 -43.15 22.41
C GLU A 615 16.34 -42.05 21.86
N ILE A 616 15.02 -42.18 21.92
CA ILE A 616 14.04 -41.18 21.49
C ILE A 616 13.41 -40.50 22.70
N TYR A 617 13.40 -39.17 22.66
CA TYR A 617 12.86 -38.31 23.71
C TYR A 617 11.63 -37.58 23.21
N ARG A 618 10.87 -37.02 24.14
CA ARG A 618 9.78 -36.06 23.86
C ARG A 618 9.89 -34.87 24.80
N MET A 619 9.28 -33.75 24.42
CA MET A 619 9.15 -32.62 25.32
C MET A 619 8.24 -32.97 26.49
N ARG A 620 8.63 -32.55 27.71
CA ARG A 620 7.74 -32.67 28.86
C ARG A 620 6.49 -31.82 28.64
N PRO A 621 5.30 -32.20 29.15
CA PRO A 621 4.09 -31.41 28.96
C PRO A 621 4.18 -29.94 29.36
N GLU A 622 5.02 -29.63 30.37
CA GLU A 622 5.26 -28.29 30.87
C GLU A 622 6.02 -27.41 29.88
N PHE A 623 6.68 -28.03 28.87
CA PHE A 623 7.54 -27.35 27.89
C PHE A 623 7.30 -27.80 26.46
N ASP A 624 6.12 -28.32 26.16
CA ASP A 624 5.82 -28.92 24.87
C ASP A 624 5.45 -27.90 23.77
N THR A 625 5.40 -26.62 24.09
CA THR A 625 5.23 -25.54 23.12
C THR A 625 6.31 -24.48 23.26
N GLN A 626 6.58 -23.77 22.19
CA GLN A 626 7.56 -22.68 22.20
C GLN A 626 7.15 -21.56 23.18
N ARG A 627 5.87 -21.26 23.31
CA ARG A 627 5.40 -20.23 24.26
C ARG A 627 5.63 -20.64 25.72
N LYS A 628 5.49 -21.92 26.05
CA LYS A 628 5.79 -22.42 27.39
C LYS A 628 7.28 -22.29 27.69
N VAL A 629 8.15 -22.60 26.74
CA VAL A 629 9.60 -22.39 26.86
C VAL A 629 9.92 -20.89 27.03
N GLU A 630 9.32 -20.04 26.22
CA GLU A 630 9.51 -18.59 26.31
C GLU A 630 9.17 -18.07 27.70
N ALA A 631 8.04 -18.51 28.26
CA ALA A 631 7.59 -18.12 29.60
C ALA A 631 8.60 -18.52 30.70
N TYR A 632 9.19 -19.72 30.60
CA TYR A 632 10.21 -20.18 31.52
C TYR A 632 11.45 -19.29 31.46
N PHE A 633 11.89 -18.90 30.27
CA PHE A 633 13.10 -18.11 30.08
C PHE A 633 12.86 -16.59 30.12
N ALA A 634 11.66 -16.14 30.46
CA ALA A 634 11.36 -14.72 30.59
C ALA A 634 12.27 -14.06 31.64
N GLY A 635 12.93 -12.97 31.22
CA GLY A 635 13.87 -12.24 32.09
C GLY A 635 15.27 -12.85 32.18
N LYS A 636 15.52 -14.00 31.57
CA LYS A 636 16.84 -14.62 31.51
C LYS A 636 17.54 -14.24 30.21
N THR A 637 18.55 -13.35 30.33
CA THR A 637 19.21 -12.74 29.16
C THR A 637 20.67 -13.18 29.01
N ASP A 638 21.18 -14.07 29.88
CA ASP A 638 22.52 -14.59 29.78
C ASP A 638 22.69 -15.53 28.58
N GLU A 639 23.91 -15.65 28.08
CA GLU A 639 24.22 -16.45 26.90
C GLU A 639 23.81 -17.93 27.02
N ASP A 640 23.99 -18.51 28.18
CA ASP A 640 23.67 -19.93 28.44
C ASP A 640 22.14 -20.15 28.37
N SER A 641 21.37 -19.27 28.99
CA SER A 641 19.89 -19.33 28.95
C SER A 641 19.38 -19.17 27.54
N ILE A 642 19.93 -18.23 26.76
CA ILE A 642 19.56 -18.01 25.36
C ILE A 642 19.90 -19.23 24.52
N TRP A 643 21.06 -19.83 24.71
CA TRP A 643 21.48 -21.06 24.03
C TRP A 643 20.49 -22.20 24.27
N ILE A 644 20.15 -22.46 25.54
CA ILE A 644 19.20 -23.52 25.90
C ILE A 644 17.81 -23.23 25.31
N ARG A 645 17.32 -22.00 25.47
CA ARG A 645 16.02 -21.58 24.94
C ARG A 645 15.93 -21.81 23.44
N ASP A 646 16.92 -21.33 22.69
CA ASP A 646 16.91 -21.43 21.21
C ASP A 646 17.03 -22.87 20.74
N GLY A 647 17.80 -23.70 21.47
CA GLY A 647 17.88 -25.13 21.19
C GLY A 647 16.54 -25.85 21.43
N LEU A 648 15.83 -25.47 22.48
CA LEU A 648 14.48 -26.02 22.74
C LEU A 648 13.46 -25.59 21.69
N TYR A 649 13.52 -24.35 21.22
CA TYR A 649 12.69 -23.91 20.09
C TYR A 649 12.98 -24.76 18.85
N ALA A 650 14.24 -25.04 18.57
CA ALA A 650 14.64 -25.86 17.43
C ALA A 650 14.13 -27.30 17.55
N LEU A 651 14.20 -27.90 18.75
CA LEU A 651 13.64 -29.23 18.98
C LEU A 651 12.13 -29.28 18.69
N ILE A 652 11.39 -28.29 19.17
CA ILE A 652 9.92 -28.24 18.99
C ILE A 652 9.54 -28.06 17.53
N SER A 653 10.35 -27.35 16.76
CA SER A 653 10.11 -27.10 15.32
C SER A 653 10.50 -28.27 14.43
N ASP A 654 11.20 -29.27 14.93
CA ASP A 654 11.75 -30.38 14.12
C ASP A 654 10.67 -31.43 13.84
N VAL A 655 9.72 -31.06 12.99
CA VAL A 655 8.63 -31.90 12.48
C VAL A 655 8.66 -31.92 10.97
N LEU A 656 8.20 -33.00 10.34
CA LEU A 656 8.19 -33.12 8.88
C LEU A 656 6.94 -32.51 8.27
N PHE A 657 5.80 -32.64 8.95
CA PHE A 657 4.50 -32.10 8.55
C PHE A 657 3.86 -31.37 9.72
N VAL A 658 3.06 -30.36 9.40
CA VAL A 658 2.18 -29.68 10.35
C VAL A 658 0.71 -29.98 9.96
N PRO A 659 -0.16 -30.29 10.94
CA PRO A 659 -1.58 -30.47 10.65
C PRO A 659 -2.21 -29.18 10.16
N ASP A 660 -3.20 -29.33 9.28
CA ASP A 660 -3.98 -28.18 8.83
C ASP A 660 -4.78 -27.62 10.00
N ARG A 661 -4.90 -26.31 10.03
CA ARG A 661 -5.56 -25.59 11.11
C ARG A 661 -7.06 -25.90 11.23
N GLU A 662 -7.73 -26.05 10.09
CA GLU A 662 -9.18 -26.30 10.05
C GLU A 662 -9.51 -27.79 10.00
N ASP A 663 -8.66 -28.60 9.36
CA ASP A 663 -8.85 -30.04 9.24
C ASP A 663 -7.57 -30.78 9.71
N PRO A 664 -7.55 -31.25 10.97
CA PRO A 664 -6.37 -31.92 11.54
C PRO A 664 -6.01 -33.25 10.88
N HIS A 665 -6.87 -33.77 9.98
CA HIS A 665 -6.60 -34.98 9.19
C HIS A 665 -5.95 -34.70 7.84
N LYS A 666 -5.63 -33.42 7.57
CA LYS A 666 -4.87 -32.96 6.41
C LYS A 666 -3.61 -32.27 6.88
N PHE A 667 -2.60 -32.23 6.00
CA PHE A 667 -1.25 -31.86 6.41
C PHE A 667 -0.60 -30.92 5.41
N HIS A 668 0.34 -30.12 5.92
CA HIS A 668 1.25 -29.30 5.13
C HIS A 668 2.69 -29.74 5.39
N PRO A 669 3.54 -29.88 4.38
CA PRO A 669 4.97 -30.11 4.62
C PRO A 669 5.55 -28.93 5.38
N ARG A 670 6.37 -29.19 6.38
CA ARG A 670 6.98 -28.12 7.20
C ARG A 670 8.05 -27.40 6.37
N ILE A 671 7.93 -26.07 6.28
CA ILE A 671 8.83 -25.28 5.47
C ILE A 671 10.28 -25.38 5.98
N GLY A 672 11.23 -25.52 5.06
CA GLY A 672 12.67 -25.55 5.36
C GLY A 672 13.13 -26.78 6.14
N VAL A 673 12.34 -27.84 6.23
CA VAL A 673 12.64 -29.01 7.06
C VAL A 673 13.85 -29.81 6.57
N GLN A 674 14.28 -29.61 5.33
CA GLN A 674 15.45 -30.30 4.76
C GLN A 674 16.74 -29.97 5.51
N HIS A 675 16.76 -28.91 6.29
CA HIS A 675 17.91 -28.53 7.12
C HIS A 675 17.90 -29.17 8.52
N ASP A 676 16.85 -29.90 8.88
CA ASP A 676 16.64 -30.39 10.23
C ASP A 676 16.80 -31.92 10.35
N TYR A 677 16.82 -32.38 11.61
CA TYR A 677 17.20 -33.78 11.90
C TYR A 677 16.15 -34.81 11.49
N ILE A 678 14.85 -34.44 11.55
CA ILE A 678 13.78 -35.38 11.13
C ILE A 678 13.89 -35.74 9.64
N TYR A 679 14.23 -34.76 8.80
CA TYR A 679 14.46 -35.00 7.39
C TYR A 679 15.68 -35.91 7.17
N ARG A 680 16.75 -35.66 7.92
CA ARG A 680 17.98 -36.47 7.84
C ARG A 680 17.78 -37.91 8.29
N ALA A 681 16.76 -38.16 9.14
CA ALA A 681 16.40 -39.49 9.60
C ALA A 681 15.66 -40.33 8.56
N LEU A 682 15.18 -39.70 7.47
CA LEU A 682 14.53 -40.42 6.39
C LEU A 682 15.55 -41.20 5.55
N ASN A 683 15.15 -42.31 4.99
CA ASN A 683 15.98 -42.99 4.01
C ASN A 683 15.99 -42.24 2.67
N ASP A 684 16.86 -42.64 1.75
CA ASP A 684 17.05 -41.88 0.48
C ASP A 684 15.82 -41.81 -0.38
N TRP A 685 15.03 -42.87 -0.48
CA TRP A 685 13.84 -42.89 -1.29
C TRP A 685 12.71 -42.09 -0.65
N GLU A 686 12.62 -42.06 0.68
CA GLU A 686 11.68 -41.19 1.40
C GLU A 686 12.04 -39.71 1.21
N LYS A 687 13.33 -39.38 1.29
CA LYS A 687 13.82 -38.02 1.00
C LYS A 687 13.45 -37.57 -0.41
N ALA A 688 13.64 -38.45 -1.40
CA ALA A 688 13.31 -38.14 -2.78
C ALA A 688 11.79 -37.94 -2.96
N ALA A 689 10.97 -38.80 -2.36
CA ALA A 689 9.52 -38.66 -2.40
C ALA A 689 9.05 -37.39 -1.72
N PHE A 690 9.59 -37.08 -0.54
CA PHE A 690 9.28 -35.86 0.20
C PHE A 690 9.70 -34.59 -0.57
N ASN A 691 10.86 -34.58 -1.20
CA ASN A 691 11.32 -33.44 -1.97
C ASN A 691 10.43 -33.16 -3.18
N ARG A 692 9.95 -34.21 -3.87
CA ARG A 692 8.98 -34.04 -4.96
C ARG A 692 7.66 -33.45 -4.47
N LEU A 693 7.14 -33.97 -3.37
CA LEU A 693 5.94 -33.50 -2.70
C LEU A 693 6.10 -32.04 -2.25
N TYR A 694 7.20 -31.73 -1.62
CA TYR A 694 7.53 -30.39 -1.11
C TYR A 694 7.60 -29.36 -2.23
N ASP A 695 8.30 -29.70 -3.32
CA ASP A 695 8.45 -28.84 -4.48
C ASP A 695 7.12 -28.55 -5.14
N GLN A 696 6.33 -29.60 -5.35
CA GLN A 696 4.97 -29.46 -5.91
C GLN A 696 4.09 -28.59 -5.01
N TYR A 697 4.12 -28.80 -3.70
CA TYR A 697 3.30 -28.08 -2.74
C TYR A 697 3.64 -26.58 -2.71
N TYR A 698 4.91 -26.22 -2.53
CA TYR A 698 5.29 -24.82 -2.33
C TYR A 698 5.42 -24.01 -3.61
N TYR A 699 5.71 -24.63 -4.75
CA TYR A 699 6.02 -23.89 -5.97
C TYR A 699 5.01 -24.05 -7.11
N HIS A 700 4.09 -25.00 -7.03
CA HIS A 700 3.18 -25.28 -8.14
C HIS A 700 1.70 -25.45 -7.75
N ARG A 701 1.42 -26.10 -6.65
CA ARG A 701 0.08 -26.53 -6.25
C ARG A 701 -0.95 -25.39 -6.18
N HIS A 702 -0.55 -24.21 -5.73
CA HIS A 702 -1.46 -23.15 -5.31
C HIS A 702 -1.67 -22.03 -6.30
N ASN A 703 -0.95 -22.00 -7.43
CA ASN A 703 -0.94 -20.83 -8.34
C ASN A 703 -2.36 -20.41 -8.75
N GLU A 704 -3.17 -21.32 -9.30
CA GLU A 704 -4.53 -20.96 -9.71
C GLU A 704 -5.43 -20.63 -8.51
N PHE A 705 -5.29 -21.37 -7.43
CA PHE A 705 -6.09 -21.14 -6.22
C PHE A 705 -5.81 -19.76 -5.63
N TRP A 706 -4.54 -19.38 -5.46
CA TRP A 706 -4.18 -18.08 -4.91
C TRP A 706 -4.48 -16.93 -5.88
N ARG A 707 -4.36 -17.17 -7.18
CA ARG A 707 -4.81 -16.20 -8.19
C ARG A 707 -6.29 -15.88 -8.00
N GLU A 708 -7.13 -16.89 -7.86
CA GLU A 708 -8.57 -16.70 -7.61
C GLU A 708 -8.83 -15.93 -6.32
N GLN A 709 -8.08 -16.23 -5.25
CA GLN A 709 -8.23 -15.53 -3.98
C GLN A 709 -7.88 -14.03 -4.10
N ALA A 710 -6.81 -13.71 -4.80
CA ALA A 710 -6.42 -12.32 -5.04
C ALA A 710 -7.42 -11.58 -5.94
N MET A 711 -7.91 -12.24 -6.98
CA MET A 711 -8.86 -11.65 -7.94
C MET A 711 -10.25 -11.42 -7.36
N LYS A 712 -10.58 -12.01 -6.23
CA LYS A 712 -11.78 -11.65 -5.48
C LYS A 712 -11.69 -10.27 -4.82
N LYS A 713 -10.49 -9.84 -4.48
CA LYS A 713 -10.23 -8.66 -3.61
C LYS A 713 -9.58 -7.51 -4.34
N LEU A 714 -8.43 -7.76 -4.97
CA LEU A 714 -7.55 -6.70 -5.48
C LEU A 714 -8.17 -5.82 -6.56
N PRO A 715 -8.93 -6.33 -7.54
CA PRO A 715 -9.49 -5.46 -8.57
C PRO A 715 -10.32 -4.31 -8.00
N GLN A 716 -11.27 -4.61 -7.13
CA GLN A 716 -12.14 -3.58 -6.55
C GLN A 716 -11.42 -2.70 -5.52
N LEU A 717 -10.48 -3.26 -4.76
CA LEU A 717 -9.71 -2.49 -3.78
C LEU A 717 -8.77 -1.48 -4.44
N THR A 718 -8.01 -1.92 -5.43
CA THR A 718 -7.06 -1.04 -6.14
C THR A 718 -7.76 0.02 -6.99
N GLN A 719 -8.98 -0.26 -7.44
CA GLN A 719 -9.78 0.67 -8.25
C GLN A 719 -10.73 1.55 -7.43
N SER A 720 -10.78 1.35 -6.10
CA SER A 720 -11.67 2.13 -5.22
C SER A 720 -11.24 3.58 -5.06
N THR A 721 -9.99 3.89 -5.35
CA THR A 721 -9.42 5.24 -5.31
C THR A 721 -8.63 5.50 -6.59
N ARG A 722 -8.21 6.75 -6.76
CA ARG A 722 -7.38 7.14 -7.91
C ARG A 722 -5.88 7.14 -7.60
N MET A 723 -5.46 6.62 -6.43
CA MET A 723 -4.05 6.53 -6.09
C MET A 723 -3.30 5.56 -7.01
N LEU A 724 -2.05 5.88 -7.29
CA LEU A 724 -1.12 4.95 -7.95
C LEU A 724 -0.80 3.81 -7.00
N VAL A 725 -0.99 2.56 -7.45
CA VAL A 725 -0.82 1.37 -6.62
C VAL A 725 0.53 0.72 -6.88
N CYS A 726 1.32 0.59 -5.82
CA CYS A 726 2.58 -0.13 -5.83
C CYS A 726 2.51 -1.28 -4.82
N GLY A 727 3.02 -2.45 -5.17
CA GLY A 727 3.02 -3.61 -4.28
C GLY A 727 4.42 -3.91 -3.75
N GLU A 728 4.52 -4.26 -2.47
CA GLU A 728 5.74 -4.86 -1.94
C GLU A 728 5.61 -6.39 -2.13
N ASP A 729 6.28 -6.91 -3.16
CA ASP A 729 6.22 -8.29 -3.62
C ASP A 729 7.58 -8.99 -3.44
N LEU A 730 8.15 -8.86 -2.25
CA LEU A 730 9.42 -9.50 -1.87
C LEU A 730 9.20 -10.83 -1.16
N GLY A 731 10.22 -11.68 -1.15
CA GLY A 731 10.25 -12.96 -0.44
C GLY A 731 9.92 -14.15 -1.35
N MET A 732 9.21 -15.13 -0.81
CA MET A 732 8.77 -16.32 -1.54
C MET A 732 7.56 -15.95 -2.41
N ILE A 733 7.78 -15.75 -3.71
CA ILE A 733 6.79 -15.19 -4.64
C ILE A 733 6.25 -16.30 -5.55
N PRO A 734 4.96 -16.69 -5.44
CA PRO A 734 4.33 -17.58 -6.42
C PRO A 734 4.20 -16.92 -7.80
N ASP A 735 4.23 -17.69 -8.85
CA ASP A 735 4.11 -17.18 -10.24
C ASP A 735 2.83 -16.37 -10.47
N CYS A 736 1.74 -16.74 -9.79
CA CYS A 736 0.45 -16.06 -9.92
C CYS A 736 0.49 -14.59 -9.48
N VAL A 737 1.43 -14.20 -8.62
CA VAL A 737 1.55 -12.80 -8.16
C VAL A 737 1.88 -11.88 -9.34
N ALA A 738 2.86 -12.27 -10.17
CA ALA A 738 3.20 -11.50 -11.37
C ALA A 738 2.02 -11.42 -12.34
N TRP A 739 1.27 -12.51 -12.53
CA TRP A 739 0.09 -12.53 -13.40
C TRP A 739 -0.95 -11.51 -12.95
N VAL A 740 -1.29 -11.51 -11.66
CA VAL A 740 -2.31 -10.60 -11.09
C VAL A 740 -1.83 -9.16 -11.13
N MET A 741 -0.59 -8.90 -10.75
CA MET A 741 -0.04 -7.55 -10.75
C MET A 741 -0.01 -6.95 -12.15
N ASN A 742 0.34 -7.75 -13.17
CA ASN A 742 0.31 -7.33 -14.56
C ASN A 742 -1.13 -7.04 -15.03
N ASP A 743 -2.07 -7.92 -14.72
CA ASP A 743 -3.47 -7.75 -15.10
C ASP A 743 -4.08 -6.47 -14.50
N LEU A 744 -3.69 -6.12 -13.27
CA LEU A 744 -4.20 -4.96 -12.54
C LEU A 744 -3.34 -3.71 -12.66
N ARG A 745 -2.24 -3.76 -13.42
CA ARG A 745 -1.30 -2.65 -13.60
C ARG A 745 -0.70 -2.14 -12.29
N ILE A 746 -0.52 -3.04 -11.32
CA ILE A 746 0.14 -2.72 -10.04
C ILE A 746 1.64 -2.71 -10.28
N LEU A 747 2.32 -1.66 -9.79
CA LEU A 747 3.77 -1.56 -9.91
C LEU A 747 4.45 -2.53 -8.95
N SER A 748 5.37 -3.35 -9.48
CA SER A 748 6.19 -4.25 -8.68
C SER A 748 7.36 -3.52 -8.01
N LEU A 749 8.01 -4.18 -7.05
CA LEU A 749 9.22 -3.66 -6.40
C LEU A 749 10.43 -4.46 -6.89
N GLU A 750 11.44 -3.76 -7.42
CA GLU A 750 12.65 -4.36 -7.95
C GLU A 750 13.87 -3.92 -7.13
N ILE A 751 14.61 -4.89 -6.61
CA ILE A 751 15.81 -4.66 -5.80
C ILE A 751 16.95 -5.49 -6.38
N GLN A 752 18.06 -4.85 -6.72
CA GLN A 752 19.18 -5.52 -7.38
C GLN A 752 19.77 -6.64 -6.52
N ARG A 753 19.85 -6.46 -5.21
CA ARG A 753 20.38 -7.44 -4.27
C ARG A 753 19.40 -8.57 -3.94
N MET A 754 18.15 -8.43 -4.33
CA MET A 754 17.08 -9.42 -4.14
C MET A 754 16.38 -9.67 -5.48
N PRO A 755 17.07 -10.26 -6.47
CA PRO A 755 16.45 -10.50 -7.76
C PRO A 755 15.29 -11.48 -7.66
N LYS A 756 14.27 -11.27 -8.47
CA LYS A 756 13.11 -12.19 -8.53
C LYS A 756 13.40 -13.48 -9.26
N ASP A 757 14.40 -13.47 -10.13
CA ASP A 757 14.91 -14.67 -10.79
C ASP A 757 15.94 -15.34 -9.88
N PRO A 758 15.63 -16.52 -9.28
CA PRO A 758 16.54 -17.19 -8.36
C PRO A 758 17.85 -17.67 -9.01
N SER A 759 17.92 -17.73 -10.35
CA SER A 759 19.14 -18.08 -11.07
C SER A 759 20.17 -16.96 -11.12
N GLN A 760 19.76 -15.72 -10.78
CA GLN A 760 20.61 -14.54 -10.77
C GLN A 760 21.02 -14.18 -9.35
N GLU A 761 22.30 -13.89 -9.12
CA GLU A 761 22.77 -13.37 -7.83
C GLU A 761 22.37 -11.91 -7.64
N PHE A 762 22.39 -11.13 -8.71
CA PHE A 762 22.03 -9.71 -8.75
C PHE A 762 21.06 -9.44 -9.88
N GLY A 763 20.10 -8.55 -9.64
CA GLY A 763 19.19 -8.06 -10.67
C GLY A 763 19.93 -7.16 -11.67
N HIS A 764 19.38 -7.09 -12.89
CA HIS A 764 19.86 -6.19 -13.94
C HIS A 764 18.88 -5.04 -14.11
N PRO A 765 19.21 -3.81 -13.69
CA PRO A 765 18.29 -2.67 -13.80
C PRO A 765 17.73 -2.43 -15.20
N ASP A 766 18.50 -2.72 -16.25
CA ASP A 766 18.06 -2.59 -17.63
C ASP A 766 16.92 -3.57 -18.00
N TRP A 767 16.76 -4.66 -17.26
CA TRP A 767 15.77 -5.70 -17.52
C TRP A 767 14.51 -5.57 -16.66
N TYR A 768 14.46 -4.58 -15.76
CA TYR A 768 13.27 -4.37 -14.93
C TYR A 768 12.07 -4.07 -15.81
N PRO A 769 10.88 -4.56 -15.45
CA PRO A 769 9.66 -4.17 -16.15
C PRO A 769 9.42 -2.67 -15.98
N TYR A 770 8.84 -2.04 -16.99
CA TYR A 770 8.50 -0.62 -16.89
C TYR A 770 7.53 -0.35 -15.71
N ARG A 771 6.54 -1.22 -15.53
CA ARG A 771 5.59 -1.15 -14.40
C ARG A 771 6.23 -1.62 -13.11
N SER A 772 7.25 -0.91 -12.67
CA SER A 772 7.96 -1.22 -11.42
C SER A 772 8.51 0.03 -10.76
N VAL A 773 8.73 -0.09 -9.46
CA VAL A 773 9.54 0.84 -8.68
C VAL A 773 10.83 0.11 -8.35
N CYS A 774 11.98 0.69 -8.70
CA CYS A 774 13.25 0.13 -8.28
C CYS A 774 13.86 0.93 -7.14
N THR A 775 14.61 0.25 -6.30
CA THR A 775 15.38 0.86 -5.22
C THR A 775 16.68 0.10 -4.99
N ILE A 776 17.64 0.77 -4.37
CA ILE A 776 18.89 0.13 -3.94
C ILE A 776 18.65 -0.58 -2.61
N SER A 777 18.01 0.11 -1.66
CA SER A 777 17.78 -0.38 -0.30
C SER A 777 16.40 0.04 0.19
N THR A 778 15.69 -0.89 0.83
CA THR A 778 14.48 -0.57 1.60
C THR A 778 14.85 -0.29 3.07
N HIS A 779 13.88 0.12 3.86
CA HIS A 779 14.05 0.28 5.31
C HIS A 779 14.33 -1.03 6.05
N ASP A 780 14.04 -2.18 5.43
CA ASP A 780 14.19 -3.52 6.02
C ASP A 780 15.55 -4.15 5.77
N MET A 781 16.44 -3.49 5.06
CA MET A 781 17.76 -4.00 4.72
C MET A 781 18.84 -2.95 4.94
N SER A 782 20.08 -3.39 4.89
CA SER A 782 21.23 -2.49 4.97
C SER A 782 21.22 -1.49 3.84
N THR A 783 21.69 -0.27 4.10
CA THR A 783 21.98 0.69 3.04
C THR A 783 23.04 0.15 2.10
N LEU A 784 23.25 0.77 0.96
CA LEU A 784 24.30 0.39 0.01
C LEU A 784 25.66 0.29 0.72
N ARG A 785 26.00 1.30 1.52
CA ARG A 785 27.29 1.35 2.25
C ARG A 785 27.39 0.25 3.32
N GLY A 786 26.30 0.00 4.03
CA GLY A 786 26.25 -1.06 5.02
C GLY A 786 26.39 -2.45 4.40
N TRP A 787 25.67 -2.68 3.31
CA TRP A 787 25.72 -3.93 2.56
C TRP A 787 27.12 -4.19 1.97
N TRP A 788 27.79 -3.16 1.49
CA TRP A 788 29.12 -3.27 0.90
C TRP A 788 30.14 -3.92 1.85
N GLU A 789 29.98 -3.68 3.14
CA GLU A 789 30.88 -4.14 4.18
C GLU A 789 30.51 -5.49 4.84
N GLU A 790 29.32 -6.02 4.53
CA GLU A 790 28.80 -7.23 5.19
C GLU A 790 29.47 -8.53 4.72
N ASP A 791 29.60 -8.72 3.43
CA ASP A 791 30.19 -9.91 2.81
C ASP A 791 31.12 -9.49 1.68
N PHE A 792 32.39 -9.46 1.96
CA PHE A 792 33.39 -8.99 1.01
C PHE A 792 33.42 -9.82 -0.29
N GLN A 793 33.17 -11.11 -0.21
CA GLN A 793 33.17 -11.97 -1.40
C GLN A 793 32.01 -11.63 -2.33
N GLN A 794 30.84 -11.40 -1.78
CA GLN A 794 29.68 -10.97 -2.56
C GLN A 794 29.90 -9.58 -3.14
N THR A 795 30.43 -8.66 -2.37
CA THR A 795 30.77 -7.31 -2.82
C THR A 795 31.80 -7.34 -3.94
N GLN A 796 32.81 -8.21 -3.85
CA GLN A 796 33.83 -8.38 -4.90
C GLN A 796 33.18 -8.83 -6.20
N ARG A 797 32.26 -9.80 -6.16
CA ARG A 797 31.53 -10.24 -7.36
C ARG A 797 30.68 -9.13 -7.94
N TYR A 798 29.99 -8.38 -7.09
CA TYR A 798 29.20 -7.22 -7.52
C TYR A 798 30.07 -6.15 -8.21
N TYR A 799 31.20 -5.83 -7.61
CA TYR A 799 32.18 -4.89 -8.15
C TYR A 799 32.70 -5.30 -9.53
N ASN A 800 33.00 -6.59 -9.72
CA ASN A 800 33.50 -7.10 -10.99
C ASN A 800 32.38 -7.25 -12.04
N THR A 801 31.24 -7.87 -11.69
CA THR A 801 30.21 -8.29 -12.65
C THR A 801 29.17 -7.19 -12.93
N MET A 802 28.71 -6.50 -11.91
CA MET A 802 27.65 -5.48 -12.06
C MET A 802 28.21 -4.08 -12.34
N LEU A 803 29.33 -3.73 -11.69
CA LEU A 803 29.97 -2.43 -11.89
C LEU A 803 31.06 -2.42 -12.96
N GLY A 804 31.48 -3.61 -13.42
CA GLY A 804 32.43 -3.74 -14.52
C GLY A 804 33.87 -3.31 -14.20
N HIS A 805 34.28 -3.35 -12.94
CA HIS A 805 35.63 -3.00 -12.52
C HIS A 805 36.51 -4.23 -12.37
N TYR A 806 37.79 -4.05 -12.54
CA TYR A 806 38.83 -5.08 -12.37
C TYR A 806 39.58 -4.90 -11.06
N GLY A 807 40.16 -5.98 -10.57
CA GLY A 807 40.96 -5.95 -9.35
C GLY A 807 40.14 -6.07 -8.08
N ALA A 808 40.78 -5.78 -6.95
CA ALA A 808 40.14 -5.89 -5.64
C ALA A 808 39.17 -4.72 -5.41
N ALA A 809 37.97 -5.05 -4.93
CA ALA A 809 37.01 -4.04 -4.53
C ALA A 809 37.53 -3.27 -3.31
N PRO A 810 37.27 -1.94 -3.21
CA PRO A 810 37.55 -1.19 -1.99
C PRO A 810 36.83 -1.81 -0.77
N ALA A 811 37.46 -1.69 0.40
CA ALA A 811 36.87 -2.19 1.65
C ALA A 811 35.58 -1.48 2.02
N VAL A 812 35.44 -0.21 1.61
CA VAL A 812 34.25 0.63 1.83
C VAL A 812 33.71 1.12 0.48
N ALA A 813 32.41 1.35 0.41
CA ALA A 813 31.79 1.94 -0.76
C ALA A 813 32.23 3.41 -0.89
N THR A 814 33.04 3.70 -1.90
CA THR A 814 33.49 5.08 -2.15
C THR A 814 32.34 5.93 -2.70
N PRO A 815 32.41 7.29 -2.56
CA PRO A 815 31.38 8.16 -3.16
C PRO A 815 31.21 7.92 -4.66
N GLU A 816 32.28 7.69 -5.39
CA GLU A 816 32.27 7.46 -6.83
C GLU A 816 31.57 6.14 -7.19
N LEU A 817 31.81 5.08 -6.41
CA LEU A 817 31.12 3.80 -6.59
C LEU A 817 29.63 3.92 -6.27
N CYS A 818 29.28 4.64 -5.19
CA CYS A 818 27.89 4.92 -4.85
C CYS A 818 27.19 5.72 -5.95
N GLU A 819 27.87 6.71 -6.53
CA GLU A 819 27.34 7.45 -7.68
C GLU A 819 27.08 6.55 -8.87
N GLN A 820 27.98 5.61 -9.19
CA GLN A 820 27.81 4.64 -10.26
C GLN A 820 26.55 3.77 -10.01
N VAL A 821 26.38 3.26 -8.81
CA VAL A 821 25.22 2.44 -8.45
C VAL A 821 23.92 3.24 -8.57
N VAL A 822 23.89 4.46 -8.05
CA VAL A 822 22.73 5.36 -8.17
C VAL A 822 22.42 5.64 -9.64
N ARG A 823 23.42 5.95 -10.43
CA ARG A 823 23.27 6.22 -11.88
C ARG A 823 22.70 5.02 -12.62
N ASN A 824 23.20 3.82 -12.33
CA ASN A 824 22.67 2.58 -12.93
C ASN A 824 21.18 2.37 -12.63
N HIS A 825 20.72 2.72 -11.43
CA HIS A 825 19.31 2.64 -11.05
C HIS A 825 18.47 3.72 -11.73
N LEU A 826 18.98 4.94 -11.84
CA LEU A 826 18.31 6.03 -12.54
C LEU A 826 18.10 5.74 -14.02
N TYR A 827 19.04 5.02 -14.65
CA TYR A 827 18.93 4.57 -16.04
C TYR A 827 18.20 3.25 -16.21
N SER A 828 17.66 2.68 -15.13
CA SER A 828 16.85 1.45 -15.20
C SER A 828 15.61 1.64 -16.08
N ASN A 829 14.96 0.53 -16.42
CA ASN A 829 13.71 0.58 -17.18
C ASN A 829 12.47 0.88 -16.31
N SER A 830 12.61 0.94 -15.00
CA SER A 830 11.48 1.20 -14.08
C SER A 830 10.88 2.60 -14.28
N ILE A 831 9.55 2.71 -14.16
CA ILE A 831 8.85 4.00 -14.22
C ILE A 831 9.29 4.94 -13.10
N LEU A 832 9.53 4.39 -11.91
CA LEU A 832 9.98 5.13 -10.74
C LEU A 832 11.26 4.50 -10.17
N CYS A 833 12.22 5.34 -9.85
CA CYS A 833 13.42 4.97 -9.11
C CYS A 833 13.40 5.75 -7.79
N ILE A 834 12.98 5.07 -6.71
CA ILE A 834 12.84 5.70 -5.39
C ILE A 834 13.91 5.15 -4.47
N LEU A 835 14.91 5.96 -4.17
CA LEU A 835 16.05 5.57 -3.35
C LEU A 835 15.93 6.15 -1.94
N SER A 836 16.47 5.43 -0.95
CA SER A 836 16.55 5.96 0.41
C SER A 836 17.38 7.25 0.43
N LEU A 837 17.08 8.15 1.35
CA LEU A 837 17.86 9.38 1.53
C LEU A 837 19.34 9.04 1.80
N GLN A 838 19.61 7.99 2.57
CA GLN A 838 20.96 7.52 2.86
C GLN A 838 21.73 7.15 1.59
N ASP A 839 21.10 6.45 0.66
CA ASP A 839 21.73 6.06 -0.60
C ASP A 839 21.94 7.26 -1.53
N TRP A 840 21.02 8.22 -1.53
CA TRP A 840 21.26 9.50 -2.22
C TRP A 840 22.48 10.23 -1.68
N MET A 841 22.59 10.35 -0.35
CA MET A 841 23.72 11.04 0.30
C MET A 841 25.05 10.29 0.18
N ALA A 842 25.02 8.98 -0.07
CA ALA A 842 26.23 8.17 -0.20
C ALA A 842 27.14 8.62 -1.34
N MET A 843 26.61 9.34 -2.33
CA MET A 843 27.36 9.87 -3.47
C MET A 843 28.31 11.01 -3.10
N ASP A 844 28.12 11.63 -1.95
CA ASP A 844 28.88 12.81 -1.54
C ASP A 844 29.69 12.52 -0.26
N GLY A 845 31.01 12.50 -0.40
CA GLY A 845 31.91 12.18 0.72
C GLY A 845 31.87 13.18 1.87
N LYS A 846 31.46 14.41 1.63
CA LYS A 846 31.32 15.44 2.65
C LYS A 846 30.02 15.35 3.43
N TRP A 847 28.93 15.05 2.75
CA TRP A 847 27.59 15.14 3.32
C TRP A 847 27.01 13.80 3.79
N ARG A 848 27.55 12.66 3.32
CA ARG A 848 27.11 11.36 3.81
C ARG A 848 27.46 11.16 5.27
N ASN A 849 26.73 10.29 5.96
CA ASN A 849 26.97 10.02 7.38
C ASN A 849 28.39 9.44 7.59
N PRO A 850 29.22 10.01 8.48
CA PRO A 850 30.53 9.44 8.79
C PRO A 850 30.51 8.02 9.33
N ASN A 851 29.40 7.64 9.97
CA ASN A 851 29.22 6.31 10.56
C ASN A 851 28.18 5.50 9.78
N VAL A 852 28.64 4.52 9.02
CA VAL A 852 27.81 3.65 8.19
C VAL A 852 26.75 2.91 9.00
N GLN A 853 27.07 2.47 10.20
CA GLN A 853 26.15 1.69 11.04
C GLN A 853 24.96 2.49 11.55
N GLU A 854 25.05 3.81 11.60
CA GLU A 854 23.97 4.70 12.02
C GLU A 854 22.91 4.90 10.92
N GLU A 855 23.18 4.46 9.71
CA GLU A 855 22.24 4.62 8.56
C GLU A 855 21.10 3.62 8.56
N ARG A 856 21.23 2.49 9.27
CA ARG A 856 20.24 1.41 9.27
C ARG A 856 18.94 1.82 9.97
N ILE A 857 17.80 1.57 9.33
CA ILE A 857 16.48 1.90 9.87
C ILE A 857 15.91 0.73 10.67
N ASN A 858 15.80 -0.45 10.06
CA ASN A 858 15.23 -1.63 10.66
C ASN A 858 16.15 -2.85 10.52
N VAL A 859 16.08 -3.75 11.49
CA VAL A 859 16.68 -5.07 11.45
C VAL A 859 15.56 -6.10 11.67
N PRO A 860 14.95 -6.64 10.59
CA PRO A 860 13.77 -7.51 10.69
C PRO A 860 13.97 -8.76 11.54
N ALA A 861 15.21 -9.27 11.62
CA ALA A 861 15.55 -10.41 12.47
C ALA A 861 15.44 -10.11 13.97
N ASN A 862 15.47 -8.85 14.36
CA ASN A 862 15.29 -8.41 15.74
C ASN A 862 13.80 -8.06 15.99
N PRO A 863 13.04 -8.90 16.70
CA PRO A 863 11.61 -8.68 16.92
C PRO A 863 11.29 -7.48 17.84
N ARG A 864 12.29 -6.97 18.54
CA ARG A 864 12.18 -5.83 19.45
C ARG A 864 13.11 -4.70 19.03
N HIS A 865 13.18 -4.44 17.73
CA HIS A 865 13.95 -3.34 17.18
C HIS A 865 13.40 -1.99 17.65
N TYR A 866 14.30 -1.10 18.06
CA TYR A 866 13.96 0.29 18.39
C TYR A 866 14.07 1.14 17.12
N TRP A 867 12.93 1.63 16.60
CA TRP A 867 12.84 2.45 15.39
C TRP A 867 13.14 3.91 15.75
N ARG A 868 14.43 4.24 15.81
CA ARG A 868 14.91 5.55 16.28
C ARG A 868 15.87 6.26 15.33
N TYR A 869 16.01 5.73 14.12
CA TYR A 869 16.90 6.34 13.13
C TYR A 869 16.53 7.79 12.90
N ARG A 870 17.54 8.68 12.84
CA ARG A 870 17.41 10.08 12.44
C ARG A 870 18.50 10.46 11.45
N MET A 871 18.15 11.26 10.45
CA MET A 871 19.14 11.84 9.55
C MET A 871 20.14 12.69 10.36
N HIS A 872 21.41 12.62 9.99
CA HIS A 872 22.46 13.33 10.72
C HIS A 872 22.51 14.82 10.37
N LEU A 873 22.06 15.20 9.16
CA LEU A 873 21.94 16.58 8.72
C LEU A 873 20.58 17.16 9.10
N THR A 874 20.52 18.50 9.20
CA THR A 874 19.24 19.19 9.17
C THR A 874 18.77 19.34 7.73
N LEU A 875 17.46 19.52 7.53
CA LEU A 875 16.90 19.79 6.21
C LEU A 875 17.49 21.07 5.60
N GLU A 876 17.78 22.06 6.45
CA GLU A 876 18.44 23.31 6.03
C GLU A 876 19.85 23.06 5.50
N GLN A 877 20.61 22.14 6.13
CA GLN A 877 21.92 21.71 5.62
C GLN A 877 21.78 20.88 4.34
N LEU A 878 20.78 20.00 4.28
CA LEU A 878 20.52 19.18 3.11
C LEU A 878 20.20 20.03 1.87
N MET A 879 19.46 21.11 2.05
CA MET A 879 19.15 22.06 0.97
C MET A 879 20.40 22.72 0.36
N LYS A 880 21.48 22.77 1.11
CA LYS A 880 22.75 23.34 0.66
C LYS A 880 23.75 22.31 0.14
N ALA A 881 23.48 21.02 0.38
CA ALA A 881 24.38 19.91 0.06
C ALA A 881 24.48 19.56 -1.46
#